data_4e3ca01ecf00411677f9f0c38751526c
#
_entry.id   4e3ca01ecf00411677f9f0c38751526c
#
_cell.length_a   1.000
_cell.length_b   1.000
_cell.length_c   1.000
_cell.angle_alpha   90.00
_cell.angle_beta   90.00
_cell.angle_gamma   90.00
#
_symmetry.space_group_name_H-M   'P 1'
#
loop_
_entity.id
_entity.type
_entity.pdbx_description
1 polymer ?
#
loop_
_entity_poly.entity_id
_entity_poly.type
_entity_poly.pdbx_seq_one_letter_code
_entity_poly.pdbx_strand_id
1 'polypeptide(L)'
;MAAALVLLAGIPGISAAKDPPVRIAATLTLSGPSANIGTDGLAGIRMAIEAAGRNVPEVELAVTDDGGNVENAREVARRVVAGDALAVIGPSLSTVAMAVEPIYAAAGVAVVAPNIATDETTGIFRLNLGQSRVGEAIADYLYFALAGRRAAVIYSDDSFGRPLALGFRRGAERLGIVATYHPVTGAEQIAAAAQRVAGDPGRPAIVLGMLETAAVPALTVLKRAAVPGPFLATASFAYSGYAQLFAAEPEERATPGFFTDGVYAAAPALLDSGNAALLEFAELYRTRHGHEPSWRVVLAYDATRMLLDVLTSALRGAPTDTASRRRAVREAVAALNGPSQALPGLSGPIWFDPAHGRPAAARMARFDRDLLETAPLQLVPVVNPDRAEILAGTVVAVADRRFARFQLVVYTGVYLNEIARLDLPQSSFTADFYLWLRSAGGVVRPDEADPAEIQFPDMRRGDFDPALPAVRRDLPDGSVYRLWHLRGEFGNEFDLHRFPFDRQTLALRLFNARAASDRIIYALDRRTDAGHQRAASIAKPPDGGSARPSASPAAFRNLTQWDALRTEARRDVLVTASALGDPLLSGAERVRELSGFRVEVELRRRTGATLIKSLLPIGLMTLMMFASLWFPPALLRDKLVVTITGALAGAVLLSSINNQLGNVAYTMDVEYAFYVFFALALLCTLSVSVAERLRLVGRTRAARLTEHATRLVFFLAVVATAAAGWLGAAR
;
A
#
# COMPACT_ATOMS: atom_id res chain seq x y z
N MET A 1 -12.94 -40.37 41.49
CA MET A 1 -12.04 -39.42 40.75
C MET A 1 -12.58 -38.02 41.01
N ALA A 2 -12.16 -37.46 42.10
CA ALA A 2 -12.42 -36.07 42.50
C ALA A 2 -11.12 -35.59 43.09
N ALA A 3 -10.28 -34.93 42.32
CA ALA A 3 -9.10 -34.18 42.76
C ALA A 3 -8.34 -33.71 41.50
N ALA A 4 -8.74 -32.60 40.92
CA ALA A 4 -7.91 -31.76 40.04
C ALA A 4 -8.67 -30.47 39.62
N LEU A 5 -9.12 -29.72 40.61
CA LEU A 5 -9.74 -28.42 40.34
C LEU A 5 -9.55 -27.48 41.55
N VAL A 6 -8.32 -27.28 41.96
CA VAL A 6 -7.92 -26.17 42.84
C VAL A 6 -6.40 -26.03 42.66
N LEU A 7 -5.97 -24.99 42.03
CA LEU A 7 -4.66 -24.33 42.15
C LEU A 7 -4.32 -23.52 40.88
N LEU A 8 -5.09 -22.45 40.66
CA LEU A 8 -4.67 -21.34 39.82
C LEU A 8 -5.24 -20.04 40.40
N ALA A 9 -4.95 -19.85 41.69
CA ALA A 9 -5.16 -18.56 42.36
C ALA A 9 -3.79 -18.08 42.84
N GLY A 10 -3.35 -16.94 42.33
CA GLY A 10 -2.37 -16.10 43.00
C GLY A 10 -0.91 -16.30 42.62
N ILE A 11 -0.51 -16.03 41.39
CA ILE A 11 0.76 -15.37 41.19
C ILE A 11 0.44 -13.89 40.99
N PRO A 12 0.84 -12.99 41.88
CA PRO A 12 0.75 -11.56 41.60
C PRO A 12 1.66 -11.36 40.38
N GLY A 13 1.06 -11.00 39.24
CA GLY A 13 1.82 -10.59 38.07
C GLY A 13 2.75 -9.47 38.52
N ILE A 14 4.04 -9.74 38.47
CA ILE A 14 5.05 -8.68 38.50
C ILE A 14 4.68 -7.82 37.31
N SER A 15 3.99 -6.71 37.58
CA SER A 15 3.83 -5.63 36.61
C SER A 15 5.25 -5.19 36.29
N ALA A 16 5.79 -5.68 35.19
CA ALA A 16 7.05 -5.16 34.67
C ALA A 16 6.81 -3.65 34.55
N ALA A 17 7.57 -2.86 35.28
CA ALA A 17 7.51 -1.41 35.17
C ALA A 17 7.68 -1.08 33.70
N LYS A 18 6.66 -0.46 33.10
CA LYS A 18 6.67 -0.08 31.69
C LYS A 18 7.82 0.90 31.52
N ASP A 19 8.72 0.62 30.61
CA ASP A 19 9.83 1.54 30.33
C ASP A 19 9.26 2.92 30.03
N PRO A 20 9.89 4.00 30.52
CA PRO A 20 9.43 5.35 30.24
C PRO A 20 9.40 5.59 28.73
N PRO A 21 8.41 6.35 28.23
CA PRO A 21 8.26 6.61 26.81
C PRO A 21 9.52 7.28 26.25
N VAL A 22 9.87 6.89 25.04
CA VAL A 22 11.04 7.46 24.31
C VAL A 22 10.61 8.76 23.67
N ARG A 23 11.30 9.87 23.97
CA ARG A 23 11.00 11.15 23.35
C ARG A 23 11.70 11.30 22.00
N ILE A 24 10.90 11.61 20.95
CA ILE A 24 11.34 11.99 19.60
C ILE A 24 10.87 13.42 19.34
N ALA A 25 11.75 14.27 18.84
CA ALA A 25 11.36 15.60 18.40
C ALA A 25 11.02 15.61 16.91
N ALA A 26 9.92 16.28 16.54
CA ALA A 26 9.61 16.65 15.16
C ALA A 26 9.78 18.16 15.01
N THR A 27 10.83 18.60 14.30
CA THR A 27 11.07 20.02 14.02
C THR A 27 10.67 20.28 12.58
N LEU A 28 9.57 20.98 12.38
CA LEU A 28 8.89 21.08 11.08
C LEU A 28 8.49 22.52 10.79
N THR A 29 8.38 22.87 9.53
CA THR A 29 7.82 24.14 9.08
C THR A 29 6.30 24.03 9.02
N LEU A 30 5.61 24.43 10.10
CA LEU A 30 4.15 24.29 10.23
C LEU A 30 3.40 25.61 9.96
N SER A 31 4.14 26.72 9.86
CA SER A 31 3.60 28.06 9.54
C SER A 31 4.38 28.71 8.41
N GLY A 32 3.84 29.80 7.85
CA GLY A 32 4.45 30.51 6.73
C GLY A 32 4.17 29.90 5.34
N PRO A 33 4.85 30.41 4.29
CA PRO A 33 4.56 30.02 2.88
C PRO A 33 4.81 28.55 2.55
N SER A 34 5.66 27.85 3.32
CA SER A 34 6.01 26.44 3.13
C SER A 34 5.36 25.51 4.15
N ALA A 35 4.31 25.95 4.84
CA ALA A 35 3.64 25.20 5.90
C ALA A 35 3.08 23.83 5.42
N ASN A 36 2.68 23.75 4.16
CA ASN A 36 2.21 22.51 3.53
C ASN A 36 3.25 21.38 3.64
N ILE A 37 4.54 21.70 3.54
CA ILE A 37 5.63 20.69 3.60
C ILE A 37 5.71 20.08 5.00
N GLY A 38 5.67 20.91 6.04
CA GLY A 38 5.70 20.45 7.43
C GLY A 38 4.42 19.75 7.84
N THR A 39 3.25 20.24 7.39
CA THR A 39 1.95 19.63 7.68
C THR A 39 1.83 18.24 7.09
N ASP A 40 2.25 18.05 5.83
CA ASP A 40 2.35 16.74 5.19
C ASP A 40 3.28 15.81 5.99
N GLY A 41 4.46 16.33 6.38
CA GLY A 41 5.42 15.59 7.21
C GLY A 41 4.81 15.12 8.53
N LEU A 42 4.12 16.01 9.23
CA LEU A 42 3.49 15.71 10.52
C LEU A 42 2.40 14.65 10.39
N ALA A 43 1.60 14.69 9.31
CA ALA A 43 0.59 13.67 9.04
C ALA A 43 1.21 12.28 8.87
N GLY A 44 2.30 12.16 8.10
CA GLY A 44 3.03 10.91 7.92
C GLY A 44 3.64 10.38 9.23
N ILE A 45 4.26 11.25 10.03
CA ILE A 45 4.84 10.92 11.34
C ILE A 45 3.76 10.34 12.28
N ARG A 46 2.62 11.03 12.42
CA ARG A 46 1.54 10.59 13.29
C ARG A 46 0.99 9.23 12.88
N MET A 47 0.72 9.03 11.59
CA MET A 47 0.23 7.75 11.09
C MET A 47 1.23 6.61 11.33
N ALA A 48 2.54 6.86 11.21
CA ALA A 48 3.57 5.86 11.48
C ALA A 48 3.61 5.46 12.96
N ILE A 49 3.48 6.42 13.88
CA ILE A 49 3.44 6.15 15.32
C ILE A 49 2.16 5.38 15.68
N GLU A 50 1.02 5.77 15.14
CA GLU A 50 -0.26 5.07 15.37
C GLU A 50 -0.25 3.64 14.82
N ALA A 51 0.39 3.42 13.67
CA ALA A 51 0.56 2.09 13.08
C ALA A 51 1.62 1.24 13.78
N ALA A 52 2.38 1.82 14.72
CA ALA A 52 3.39 1.11 15.48
C ALA A 52 2.73 0.06 16.38
N GLY A 53 3.14 -1.20 16.21
CA GLY A 53 2.64 -2.30 17.01
C GLY A 53 3.19 -2.29 18.45
N ARG A 54 2.78 -3.27 19.27
CA ARG A 54 3.24 -3.41 20.67
C ARG A 54 4.72 -3.75 20.83
N ASN A 55 5.42 -4.03 19.74
CA ASN A 55 6.83 -4.44 19.75
C ASN A 55 7.82 -3.27 19.66
N VAL A 56 7.32 -2.04 19.52
CA VAL A 56 8.14 -0.81 19.54
C VAL A 56 7.99 -0.10 20.88
N PRO A 57 9.01 0.65 21.35
CA PRO A 57 8.90 1.43 22.56
C PRO A 57 7.78 2.46 22.45
N GLU A 58 7.12 2.77 23.57
CA GLU A 58 6.16 3.86 23.59
C GLU A 58 6.88 5.18 23.32
N VAL A 59 6.33 5.96 22.35
CA VAL A 59 6.97 7.19 21.89
C VAL A 59 6.14 8.41 22.30
N GLU A 60 6.83 9.38 22.90
CA GLU A 60 6.33 10.74 23.09
C GLU A 60 6.87 11.64 21.95
N LEU A 61 5.98 12.13 21.10
CA LEU A 61 6.32 13.02 19.99
C LEU A 61 6.25 14.49 20.41
N ALA A 62 7.40 15.16 20.49
CA ALA A 62 7.51 16.59 20.72
C ALA A 62 7.52 17.35 19.40
N VAL A 63 6.40 17.99 19.03
CA VAL A 63 6.28 18.74 17.78
C VAL A 63 6.62 20.21 18.01
N THR A 64 7.49 20.77 17.14
CA THR A 64 7.88 22.19 17.19
C THR A 64 7.87 22.80 15.78
N ASP A 65 7.28 23.97 15.66
CA ASP A 65 7.27 24.78 14.45
C ASP A 65 8.54 25.65 14.35
N ASP A 66 9.29 25.50 13.25
CA ASP A 66 10.44 26.36 12.95
C ASP A 66 10.06 27.58 12.08
N GLY A 67 8.82 27.63 11.57
CA GLY A 67 8.29 28.68 10.71
C GLY A 67 9.03 28.86 9.38
N GLY A 68 9.91 27.91 9.02
CA GLY A 68 10.81 28.03 7.87
C GLY A 68 11.86 29.12 8.03
N ASN A 69 12.07 29.61 9.27
CA ASN A 69 13.02 30.68 9.58
C ASN A 69 14.28 30.11 10.24
N VAL A 70 15.44 30.45 9.72
CA VAL A 70 16.75 29.95 10.16
C VAL A 70 17.05 30.29 11.63
N GLU A 71 16.77 31.51 12.08
CA GLU A 71 17.06 31.89 13.46
C GLU A 71 16.14 31.20 14.45
N ASN A 72 14.83 31.13 14.16
CA ASN A 72 13.90 30.38 14.97
C ASN A 72 14.27 28.87 15.03
N ALA A 73 14.67 28.32 13.89
CA ALA A 73 15.10 26.92 13.83
C ALA A 73 16.35 26.64 14.68
N ARG A 74 17.31 27.54 14.72
CA ARG A 74 18.49 27.45 15.62
C ARG A 74 18.07 27.46 17.08
N GLU A 75 17.12 28.29 17.45
CA GLU A 75 16.61 28.35 18.82
C GLU A 75 15.84 27.06 19.18
N VAL A 76 15.00 26.59 18.26
CA VAL A 76 14.32 25.29 18.39
C VAL A 76 15.34 24.16 18.58
N ALA A 77 16.38 24.11 17.75
CA ALA A 77 17.41 23.08 17.84
C ALA A 77 18.14 23.12 19.20
N ARG A 78 18.51 24.30 19.71
CA ARG A 78 19.12 24.43 21.04
C ARG A 78 18.19 23.91 22.16
N ARG A 79 16.88 24.20 22.10
CA ARG A 79 15.90 23.67 23.06
C ARG A 79 15.79 22.15 22.99
N VAL A 80 15.75 21.59 21.79
CA VAL A 80 15.66 20.12 21.57
C VAL A 80 16.91 19.41 22.14
N VAL A 81 18.11 19.93 21.89
CA VAL A 81 19.35 19.29 22.40
C VAL A 81 19.52 19.45 23.90
N ALA A 82 18.99 20.51 24.52
CA ALA A 82 18.95 20.70 25.97
C ALA A 82 17.96 19.75 26.67
N GLY A 83 17.00 19.21 25.95
CA GLY A 83 16.03 18.22 26.45
C GLY A 83 16.54 16.79 26.34
N ASP A 84 15.61 15.84 26.45
CA ASP A 84 15.85 14.39 26.49
C ASP A 84 15.46 13.66 25.18
N ALA A 85 15.13 14.39 24.11
CA ALA A 85 14.83 13.78 22.81
C ALA A 85 16.02 12.98 22.29
N LEU A 86 15.80 11.73 21.90
CA LEU A 86 16.84 10.82 21.43
C LEU A 86 17.13 10.96 19.94
N ALA A 87 16.14 11.40 19.16
CA ALA A 87 16.27 11.64 17.73
C ALA A 87 15.36 12.78 17.29
N VAL A 88 15.64 13.30 16.10
CA VAL A 88 14.87 14.36 15.45
C VAL A 88 14.37 13.89 14.09
N ILE A 89 13.09 14.10 13.81
CA ILE A 89 12.51 13.98 12.47
C ILE A 89 12.31 15.39 11.92
N GLY A 90 12.92 15.67 10.78
CA GLY A 90 13.01 17.01 10.21
C GLY A 90 14.47 17.46 10.08
N PRO A 91 14.73 18.74 9.77
CA PRO A 91 13.76 19.79 9.42
C PRO A 91 13.12 19.61 8.05
N SER A 92 12.13 20.48 7.72
CA SER A 92 11.38 20.39 6.47
C SER A 92 12.10 21.02 5.28
N LEU A 93 12.92 22.04 5.49
CA LEU A 93 13.56 22.85 4.45
C LEU A 93 15.09 22.70 4.45
N SER A 94 15.70 22.68 3.26
CA SER A 94 17.15 22.52 3.08
C SER A 94 17.95 23.66 3.73
N THR A 95 17.49 24.90 3.59
CA THR A 95 18.14 26.09 4.20
C THR A 95 18.15 26.00 5.73
N VAL A 96 17.07 25.55 6.32
CA VAL A 96 16.96 25.31 7.77
C VAL A 96 17.88 24.16 8.19
N ALA A 97 17.90 23.06 7.43
CA ALA A 97 18.73 21.90 7.72
C ALA A 97 20.21 22.23 7.86
N MET A 98 20.74 23.00 6.91
CA MET A 98 22.15 23.46 6.94
C MET A 98 22.46 24.30 8.17
N ALA A 99 21.51 25.13 8.60
CA ALA A 99 21.70 26.02 9.74
C ALA A 99 21.68 25.34 11.11
N VAL A 100 20.93 24.21 11.22
CA VAL A 100 20.76 23.49 12.50
C VAL A 100 21.64 22.24 12.61
N GLU A 101 22.19 21.74 11.51
CA GLU A 101 23.05 20.54 11.49
C GLU A 101 24.19 20.61 12.50
N PRO A 102 24.99 21.73 12.62
CA PRO A 102 26.08 21.80 13.58
C PRO A 102 25.61 21.65 15.03
N ILE A 103 24.41 22.14 15.36
CA ILE A 103 23.84 22.08 16.71
C ILE A 103 23.50 20.65 17.09
N TYR A 104 22.83 19.93 16.21
CA TYR A 104 22.46 18.52 16.44
C TYR A 104 23.68 17.59 16.42
N ALA A 105 24.62 17.83 15.51
CA ALA A 105 25.85 17.05 15.40
C ALA A 105 26.69 17.14 16.68
N ALA A 106 26.86 18.35 17.25
CA ALA A 106 27.59 18.57 18.50
C ALA A 106 26.94 17.82 19.69
N ALA A 107 25.62 17.67 19.69
CA ALA A 107 24.87 16.96 20.73
C ALA A 107 24.73 15.44 20.49
N GLY A 108 25.29 14.93 19.38
CA GLY A 108 25.22 13.52 19.01
C GLY A 108 23.82 12.99 18.69
N VAL A 109 22.88 13.89 18.41
CA VAL A 109 21.48 13.53 18.10
C VAL A 109 21.37 13.02 16.66
N ALA A 110 20.71 11.89 16.46
CA ALA A 110 20.35 11.40 15.13
C ALA A 110 19.26 12.29 14.52
N VAL A 111 19.52 12.86 13.35
CA VAL A 111 18.56 13.68 12.60
C VAL A 111 18.18 12.93 11.34
N VAL A 112 16.89 12.61 11.18
CA VAL A 112 16.34 11.96 10.00
C VAL A 112 15.40 12.95 9.30
N ALA A 113 15.80 13.38 8.11
CA ALA A 113 15.05 14.39 7.37
C ALA A 113 14.37 13.76 6.14
N PRO A 114 13.03 13.62 6.16
CA PRO A 114 12.31 13.02 5.05
C PRO A 114 12.25 13.90 3.81
N ASN A 115 12.20 15.23 3.97
CA ASN A 115 11.85 16.15 2.89
C ASN A 115 13.01 16.95 2.31
N ILE A 116 14.13 17.11 3.04
CA ILE A 116 15.25 17.90 2.55
C ILE A 116 15.94 17.21 1.37
N ALA A 117 16.40 18.04 0.43
CA ALA A 117 16.99 17.58 -0.81
C ALA A 117 18.37 18.20 -1.10
N THR A 118 18.94 18.98 -0.17
CA THR A 118 20.30 19.50 -0.32
C THR A 118 21.34 18.39 -0.19
N ASP A 119 22.41 18.47 -0.98
CA ASP A 119 23.56 17.57 -0.88
C ASP A 119 24.66 18.12 0.05
N GLU A 120 24.48 19.30 0.62
CA GLU A 120 25.48 20.01 1.41
C GLU A 120 25.52 19.58 2.88
N THR A 121 24.51 18.83 3.36
CA THR A 121 24.51 18.27 4.72
C THR A 121 25.14 16.87 4.74
N THR A 122 26.01 16.61 5.69
CA THR A 122 26.70 15.33 5.87
C THR A 122 26.37 14.64 7.20
N GLY A 123 25.77 15.36 8.16
CA GLY A 123 25.37 14.85 9.47
C GLY A 123 23.90 14.48 9.59
N ILE A 124 23.09 14.70 8.56
CA ILE A 124 21.64 14.45 8.52
C ILE A 124 21.35 13.26 7.59
N PHE A 125 20.59 12.29 8.07
CA PHE A 125 20.10 11.16 7.27
C PHE A 125 18.91 11.59 6.42
N ARG A 126 19.07 11.59 5.09
CA ARG A 126 18.09 12.12 4.14
C ARG A 126 17.39 11.01 3.39
N LEU A 127 16.04 10.99 3.43
CA LEU A 127 15.26 10.03 2.67
C LEU A 127 14.93 10.52 1.26
N ASN A 128 14.80 11.83 1.08
CA ASN A 128 14.55 12.42 -0.24
C ASN A 128 15.81 12.39 -1.11
N LEU A 129 15.58 12.48 -2.43
CA LEU A 129 16.64 12.52 -3.43
C LEU A 129 17.43 13.82 -3.31
N GLY A 130 18.76 13.73 -3.35
CA GLY A 130 19.62 14.88 -3.44
C GLY A 130 19.43 15.65 -4.76
N GLN A 131 19.40 16.98 -4.71
CA GLN A 131 19.11 17.80 -5.89
C GLN A 131 20.12 17.65 -7.02
N SER A 132 21.39 17.42 -6.71
CA SER A 132 22.37 17.17 -7.77
C SER A 132 22.09 15.86 -8.52
N ARG A 133 21.69 14.82 -7.81
CA ARG A 133 21.25 13.54 -8.44
C ARG A 133 19.96 13.70 -9.23
N VAL A 134 19.01 14.52 -8.75
CA VAL A 134 17.80 14.87 -9.50
C VAL A 134 18.16 15.60 -10.79
N GLY A 135 19.07 16.56 -10.74
CA GLY A 135 19.55 17.28 -11.93
C GLY A 135 20.17 16.34 -12.96
N GLU A 136 21.05 15.44 -12.54
CA GLU A 136 21.63 14.41 -13.41
C GLU A 136 20.56 13.49 -14.02
N ALA A 137 19.62 13.02 -13.19
CA ALA A 137 18.52 12.16 -13.65
C ALA A 137 17.59 12.86 -14.66
N ILE A 138 17.34 14.15 -14.48
CA ILE A 138 16.59 14.97 -15.45
C ILE A 138 17.36 15.09 -16.78
N ALA A 139 18.69 15.27 -16.77
CA ALA A 139 19.50 15.32 -17.98
C ALA A 139 19.51 13.95 -18.69
N ASP A 140 19.67 12.86 -17.93
CA ASP A 140 19.59 11.50 -18.48
C ASP A 140 18.22 11.25 -19.12
N TYR A 141 17.13 11.59 -18.42
CA TYR A 141 15.78 11.39 -18.90
C TYR A 141 15.48 12.24 -20.14
N LEU A 142 15.89 13.51 -20.14
CA LEU A 142 15.75 14.40 -21.29
C LEU A 142 16.42 13.79 -22.52
N TYR A 143 17.65 13.28 -22.36
CA TYR A 143 18.43 12.73 -23.47
C TYR A 143 17.90 11.39 -23.96
N PHE A 144 17.72 10.42 -23.05
CA PHE A 144 17.41 9.03 -23.38
C PHE A 144 15.93 8.77 -23.62
N ALA A 145 15.05 9.40 -22.83
CA ALA A 145 13.60 9.16 -22.88
C ALA A 145 12.87 10.15 -23.79
N LEU A 146 13.28 11.42 -23.79
CA LEU A 146 12.61 12.47 -24.54
C LEU A 146 13.38 12.93 -25.78
N ALA A 147 14.53 12.32 -26.06
CA ALA A 147 15.42 12.63 -27.20
C ALA A 147 15.82 14.11 -27.29
N GLY A 148 15.75 14.84 -26.16
CA GLY A 148 16.09 16.27 -26.09
C GLY A 148 17.58 16.52 -26.17
N ARG A 149 18.00 17.57 -26.89
CA ARG A 149 19.40 17.95 -27.08
C ARG A 149 19.67 19.40 -26.71
N ARG A 150 18.65 20.16 -26.36
CA ARG A 150 18.72 21.56 -25.93
C ARG A 150 17.88 21.75 -24.68
N ALA A 151 18.39 22.55 -23.74
CA ALA A 151 17.67 22.86 -22.50
C ALA A 151 17.87 24.31 -22.06
N ALA A 152 16.85 24.88 -21.39
CA ALA A 152 16.96 26.12 -20.62
C ALA A 152 16.65 25.80 -19.17
N VAL A 153 17.59 26.03 -18.27
CA VAL A 153 17.47 25.73 -16.82
C VAL A 153 17.19 27.03 -16.09
N ILE A 154 15.96 27.18 -15.59
CA ILE A 154 15.58 28.30 -14.72
C ILE A 154 15.59 27.76 -13.28
N TYR A 155 16.42 28.30 -12.41
CA TYR A 155 16.61 27.75 -11.07
C TYR A 155 16.77 28.85 -9.99
N SER A 156 16.24 28.55 -8.79
CA SER A 156 16.46 29.42 -7.64
C SER A 156 17.96 29.42 -7.25
N ASP A 157 18.53 30.60 -7.07
CA ASP A 157 19.96 30.74 -6.69
C ASP A 157 20.14 30.58 -5.18
N ASP A 158 19.79 29.42 -4.67
CA ASP A 158 19.82 29.04 -3.26
C ASP A 158 20.32 27.58 -3.08
N SER A 159 20.30 27.10 -1.84
CA SER A 159 20.71 25.72 -1.48
C SER A 159 19.78 24.62 -2.04
N PHE A 160 18.64 24.97 -2.63
CA PHE A 160 17.73 24.02 -3.27
C PHE A 160 17.96 23.96 -4.78
N GLY A 161 17.94 25.09 -5.49
CA GLY A 161 18.01 25.12 -6.96
C GLY A 161 19.43 25.00 -7.52
N ARG A 162 20.43 25.60 -6.84
CA ARG A 162 21.82 25.57 -7.31
C ARG A 162 22.41 24.16 -7.44
N PRO A 163 22.23 23.23 -6.48
CA PRO A 163 22.71 21.85 -6.64
C PRO A 163 22.08 21.13 -7.82
N LEU A 164 20.78 21.34 -8.09
CA LEU A 164 20.09 20.77 -9.25
C LEU A 164 20.72 21.28 -10.56
N ALA A 165 20.91 22.60 -10.68
CA ALA A 165 21.50 23.19 -11.88
C ALA A 165 22.92 22.67 -12.14
N LEU A 166 23.73 22.49 -11.09
CA LEU A 166 25.06 21.88 -11.18
C LEU A 166 25.00 20.39 -11.58
N GLY A 167 24.08 19.63 -11.01
CA GLY A 167 23.86 18.24 -11.39
C GLY A 167 23.41 18.11 -12.85
N PHE A 168 22.43 18.92 -13.26
CA PHE A 168 22.00 18.96 -14.67
C PHE A 168 23.15 19.34 -15.62
N ARG A 169 24.00 20.31 -15.23
CA ARG A 169 25.17 20.70 -16.03
C ARG A 169 26.12 19.52 -16.25
N ARG A 170 26.49 18.80 -15.19
CA ARG A 170 27.33 17.59 -15.33
C ARG A 170 26.74 16.56 -16.29
N GLY A 171 25.42 16.30 -16.14
CA GLY A 171 24.70 15.39 -17.04
C GLY A 171 24.66 15.91 -18.49
N ALA A 172 24.38 17.19 -18.68
CA ALA A 172 24.32 17.85 -19.98
C ALA A 172 25.67 17.82 -20.71
N GLU A 173 26.77 18.14 -20.03
CA GLU A 173 28.13 18.08 -20.56
C GLU A 173 28.51 16.65 -20.98
N ARG A 174 28.20 15.66 -20.14
CA ARG A 174 28.45 14.24 -20.45
C ARG A 174 27.68 13.75 -21.67
N LEU A 175 26.45 14.23 -21.86
CA LEU A 175 25.53 13.77 -22.91
C LEU A 175 25.53 14.66 -24.16
N GLY A 176 26.28 15.79 -24.14
CA GLY A 176 26.29 16.73 -25.26
C GLY A 176 24.97 17.52 -25.40
N ILE A 177 24.24 17.76 -24.30
CA ILE A 177 23.07 18.63 -24.29
C ILE A 177 23.53 20.09 -24.23
N VAL A 178 23.10 20.91 -25.18
CA VAL A 178 23.34 22.36 -25.16
C VAL A 178 22.38 23.01 -24.20
N ALA A 179 22.88 23.58 -23.10
CA ALA A 179 22.05 24.15 -22.05
C ALA A 179 22.39 25.59 -21.72
N THR A 180 21.35 26.42 -21.49
CA THR A 180 21.44 27.75 -20.92
C THR A 180 21.00 27.75 -19.47
N TYR A 181 21.56 28.61 -18.63
CA TYR A 181 21.33 28.65 -17.20
C TYR A 181 20.90 30.05 -16.76
N HIS A 182 19.76 30.12 -16.07
CA HIS A 182 19.08 31.34 -15.65
C HIS A 182 18.88 31.32 -14.13
N PRO A 183 19.87 31.76 -13.32
CA PRO A 183 19.70 31.92 -11.88
C PRO A 183 18.69 33.02 -11.58
N VAL A 184 17.81 32.82 -10.62
CA VAL A 184 16.74 33.74 -10.23
C VAL A 184 16.56 33.78 -8.71
N THR A 185 16.21 34.95 -8.17
CA THR A 185 16.04 35.15 -6.71
C THR A 185 14.66 35.67 -6.32
N GLY A 186 13.76 35.90 -7.27
CA GLY A 186 12.40 36.39 -6.99
C GLY A 186 11.46 36.30 -8.18
N ALA A 187 10.17 36.51 -7.94
CA ALA A 187 9.10 36.32 -8.92
C ALA A 187 9.27 37.12 -10.22
N GLU A 188 9.75 38.37 -10.15
CA GLU A 188 10.01 39.21 -11.32
C GLU A 188 11.12 38.61 -12.19
N GLN A 189 12.21 38.15 -11.57
CA GLN A 189 13.32 37.55 -12.29
C GLN A 189 12.91 36.23 -12.90
N ILE A 190 12.06 35.45 -12.22
CA ILE A 190 11.48 34.19 -12.72
C ILE A 190 10.67 34.46 -13.98
N ALA A 191 9.74 35.42 -13.93
CA ALA A 191 8.93 35.79 -15.07
C ALA A 191 9.79 36.33 -16.24
N ALA A 192 10.75 37.16 -15.97
CA ALA A 192 11.68 37.71 -16.99
C ALA A 192 12.56 36.61 -17.63
N ALA A 193 13.02 35.64 -16.85
CA ALA A 193 13.76 34.48 -17.38
C ALA A 193 12.84 33.62 -18.28
N ALA A 194 11.61 33.37 -17.83
CA ALA A 194 10.62 32.62 -18.59
C ALA A 194 10.28 33.33 -19.93
N GLN A 195 10.16 34.66 -19.95
CA GLN A 195 9.91 35.41 -21.17
C GLN A 195 11.11 35.30 -22.16
N ARG A 196 12.34 35.39 -21.66
CA ARG A 196 13.52 35.20 -22.53
C ARG A 196 13.55 33.82 -23.14
N VAL A 197 13.28 32.80 -22.34
CA VAL A 197 13.23 31.39 -22.80
C VAL A 197 12.08 31.15 -23.76
N ALA A 198 10.91 31.76 -23.54
CA ALA A 198 9.77 31.68 -24.47
C ALA A 198 10.09 32.27 -25.85
N GLY A 199 10.97 33.29 -25.92
CA GLY A 199 11.43 33.89 -27.16
C GLY A 199 12.60 33.17 -27.84
N ASP A 200 13.11 32.06 -27.27
CA ASP A 200 14.24 31.30 -27.88
C ASP A 200 13.74 30.50 -29.10
N PRO A 201 14.23 30.83 -30.33
CA PRO A 201 13.85 30.11 -31.54
C PRO A 201 14.30 28.65 -31.54
N GLY A 202 15.29 28.29 -30.71
CA GLY A 202 15.79 26.93 -30.55
C GLY A 202 14.83 26.00 -29.82
N ARG A 203 13.74 26.51 -29.24
CA ARG A 203 12.71 25.77 -28.51
C ARG A 203 13.29 24.72 -27.56
N PRO A 204 14.10 25.13 -26.58
CA PRO A 204 14.73 24.19 -25.66
C PRO A 204 13.71 23.50 -24.77
N ALA A 205 14.04 22.32 -24.25
CA ALA A 205 13.36 21.77 -23.07
C ALA A 205 13.53 22.70 -21.88
N ILE A 206 12.51 22.81 -21.06
CA ILE A 206 12.51 23.72 -19.90
C ILE A 206 12.77 22.92 -18.62
N VAL A 207 13.81 23.27 -17.90
CA VAL A 207 14.11 22.67 -16.58
C VAL A 207 13.85 23.69 -15.48
N LEU A 208 12.95 23.35 -14.54
CA LEU A 208 12.54 24.20 -13.44
C LEU A 208 13.18 23.70 -12.13
N GLY A 209 14.28 24.31 -11.74
CA GLY A 209 15.07 23.99 -10.56
C GLY A 209 14.70 24.86 -9.34
N MET A 210 13.42 24.86 -8.94
CA MET A 210 12.91 25.66 -7.83
C MET A 210 11.73 24.94 -7.16
N LEU A 211 11.24 25.48 -6.04
CA LEU A 211 10.02 24.97 -5.40
C LEU A 211 8.80 25.23 -6.30
N GLU A 212 7.81 24.39 -6.18
CA GLU A 212 6.58 24.40 -7.00
C GLU A 212 5.82 25.74 -6.95
N THR A 213 5.75 26.36 -5.77
CA THR A 213 5.09 27.66 -5.60
C THR A 213 5.85 28.80 -6.27
N ALA A 214 7.18 28.76 -6.24
CA ALA A 214 8.03 29.74 -6.90
C ALA A 214 7.99 29.63 -8.43
N ALA A 215 7.68 28.44 -8.96
CA ALA A 215 7.62 28.22 -10.40
C ALA A 215 6.32 28.69 -11.07
N VAL A 216 5.29 29.03 -10.30
CA VAL A 216 3.98 29.49 -10.85
C VAL A 216 4.15 30.63 -11.87
N PRO A 217 4.92 31.73 -11.63
CA PRO A 217 5.12 32.77 -12.64
C PRO A 217 5.79 32.26 -13.92
N ALA A 218 6.74 31.34 -13.81
CA ALA A 218 7.41 30.79 -15.00
C ALA A 218 6.46 29.96 -15.86
N LEU A 219 5.72 29.02 -15.25
CA LEU A 219 4.77 28.20 -15.97
C LEU A 219 3.63 29.02 -16.58
N THR A 220 3.13 30.04 -15.87
CA THR A 220 2.12 30.95 -16.41
C THR A 220 2.59 31.63 -17.69
N VAL A 221 3.80 32.19 -17.69
CA VAL A 221 4.37 32.85 -18.87
C VAL A 221 4.60 31.85 -20.00
N LEU A 222 5.27 30.73 -19.73
CA LEU A 222 5.66 29.76 -20.75
C LEU A 222 4.46 29.08 -21.41
N LYS A 223 3.43 28.72 -20.62
CA LYS A 223 2.22 28.07 -21.13
C LYS A 223 1.34 29.03 -21.92
N ARG A 224 1.20 30.27 -21.50
CA ARG A 224 0.52 31.32 -22.27
C ARG A 224 1.23 31.65 -23.58
N ALA A 225 2.55 31.58 -23.59
CA ALA A 225 3.35 31.70 -24.81
C ALA A 225 3.32 30.45 -25.70
N ALA A 226 2.56 29.41 -25.34
CA ALA A 226 2.44 28.15 -26.06
C ALA A 226 3.81 27.47 -26.32
N VAL A 227 4.74 27.57 -25.39
CA VAL A 227 6.01 26.87 -25.47
C VAL A 227 5.74 25.37 -25.44
N PRO A 228 6.21 24.58 -26.43
CA PRO A 228 5.80 23.19 -26.56
C PRO A 228 6.38 22.24 -25.50
N GLY A 229 7.39 22.67 -24.74
CA GLY A 229 8.12 21.84 -23.78
C GLY A 229 9.10 20.87 -24.45
N PRO A 230 9.51 19.78 -23.80
CA PRO A 230 9.04 19.30 -22.51
C PRO A 230 9.42 20.17 -21.33
N PHE A 231 8.62 20.15 -20.28
CA PHE A 231 8.91 20.79 -19.00
C PHE A 231 9.35 19.73 -18.00
N LEU A 232 10.50 19.91 -17.37
CA LEU A 232 11.05 18.98 -16.38
C LEU A 232 11.30 19.72 -15.06
N ALA A 233 10.89 19.12 -13.95
CA ALA A 233 10.89 19.78 -12.67
C ALA A 233 11.35 18.86 -11.53
N THR A 234 11.56 19.46 -10.35
CA THR A 234 11.95 18.76 -9.12
C THR A 234 10.81 17.93 -8.55
N ALA A 235 11.12 17.15 -7.51
CA ALA A 235 10.11 16.37 -6.78
C ALA A 235 9.02 17.24 -6.15
N SER A 236 9.28 18.49 -5.87
CA SER A 236 8.28 19.39 -5.26
C SER A 236 7.01 19.54 -6.09
N PHE A 237 7.09 19.34 -7.41
CA PHE A 237 5.93 19.38 -8.32
C PHE A 237 5.11 18.07 -8.31
N ALA A 238 5.70 16.96 -7.88
CA ALA A 238 5.09 15.63 -8.05
C ALA A 238 4.02 15.32 -6.98
N TYR A 239 2.95 16.08 -6.94
CA TYR A 239 1.76 15.79 -6.10
C TYR A 239 0.46 16.16 -6.82
N SER A 240 -0.62 15.44 -6.53
CA SER A 240 -1.89 15.54 -7.25
C SER A 240 -2.62 16.89 -7.10
N GLY A 241 -2.26 17.71 -6.11
CA GLY A 241 -2.84 19.04 -5.90
C GLY A 241 -2.11 20.18 -6.62
N TYR A 242 -1.07 19.92 -7.41
CA TYR A 242 -0.25 20.99 -8.00
C TYR A 242 -1.04 21.93 -8.91
N ALA A 243 -1.97 21.40 -9.72
CA ALA A 243 -2.83 22.20 -10.59
C ALA A 243 -3.68 23.24 -9.84
N GLN A 244 -3.98 22.98 -8.55
CA GLN A 244 -4.78 23.91 -7.72
C GLN A 244 -4.07 25.26 -7.48
N LEU A 245 -2.75 25.33 -7.62
CA LEU A 245 -2.01 26.60 -7.52
C LEU A 245 -2.41 27.58 -8.65
N PHE A 246 -2.99 27.09 -9.73
CA PHE A 246 -3.45 27.86 -10.87
C PHE A 246 -4.97 28.05 -10.90
N ALA A 247 -5.73 27.63 -9.89
CA ALA A 247 -7.19 27.63 -9.87
C ALA A 247 -7.82 29.03 -10.06
N ALA A 248 -7.08 30.10 -9.75
CA ALA A 248 -7.51 31.48 -9.97
C ALA A 248 -7.39 31.92 -11.45
N GLU A 249 -6.58 31.20 -12.26
CA GLU A 249 -6.33 31.57 -13.66
C GLU A 249 -7.50 31.18 -14.56
N PRO A 250 -7.90 32.04 -15.52
CA PRO A 250 -9.02 31.78 -16.43
C PRO A 250 -8.82 30.51 -17.26
N GLU A 251 -7.61 30.28 -17.77
CA GLU A 251 -7.25 29.13 -18.61
C GLU A 251 -7.39 27.82 -17.84
N GLU A 252 -6.97 27.79 -16.56
CA GLU A 252 -7.12 26.61 -15.71
C GLU A 252 -8.60 26.28 -15.43
N ARG A 253 -9.43 27.29 -15.21
CA ARG A 253 -10.88 27.12 -15.04
C ARG A 253 -11.57 26.63 -16.30
N ALA A 254 -11.14 27.11 -17.45
CA ALA A 254 -11.70 26.68 -18.76
C ALA A 254 -11.22 25.27 -19.14
N THR A 255 -9.96 24.95 -18.84
CA THR A 255 -9.32 23.68 -19.17
C THR A 255 -8.49 23.22 -17.97
N PRO A 256 -9.05 22.42 -17.06
CA PRO A 256 -8.32 21.91 -15.89
C PRO A 256 -7.02 21.21 -16.30
N GLY A 257 -5.93 21.60 -15.66
CA GLY A 257 -4.59 21.14 -15.97
C GLY A 257 -3.89 21.89 -17.12
N PHE A 258 -4.42 23.01 -17.59
CA PHE A 258 -3.81 23.81 -18.66
C PHE A 258 -2.33 24.13 -18.38
N PHE A 259 -2.01 24.52 -17.15
CA PHE A 259 -0.64 24.88 -16.78
C PHE A 259 0.24 23.68 -16.42
N THR A 260 -0.34 22.56 -16.04
CA THR A 260 0.41 21.37 -15.61
C THR A 260 0.58 20.31 -16.69
N ASP A 261 -0.26 20.30 -17.73
CA ASP A 261 -0.19 19.31 -18.80
C ASP A 261 1.20 19.19 -19.42
N GLY A 262 1.72 17.96 -19.56
CA GLY A 262 3.05 17.68 -20.12
C GLY A 262 4.22 18.09 -19.23
N VAL A 263 4.01 18.48 -17.98
CA VAL A 263 5.08 18.70 -17.00
C VAL A 263 5.55 17.36 -16.43
N TYR A 264 6.83 17.08 -16.54
CA TYR A 264 7.51 15.95 -15.92
C TYR A 264 8.13 16.37 -14.58
N ALA A 265 8.07 15.48 -13.59
CA ALA A 265 8.67 15.74 -12.28
C ALA A 265 9.40 14.49 -11.77
N ALA A 266 10.60 14.67 -11.22
CA ALA A 266 11.36 13.58 -10.60
C ALA A 266 10.78 13.30 -9.20
N ALA A 267 10.17 12.14 -8.99
CA ALA A 267 9.49 11.79 -7.74
C ALA A 267 10.19 10.66 -6.99
N PRO A 268 10.24 10.70 -5.64
CA PRO A 268 10.77 9.60 -4.84
C PRO A 268 9.77 8.43 -4.70
N ALA A 269 8.48 8.70 -4.85
CA ALA A 269 7.41 7.69 -4.80
C ALA A 269 6.21 8.14 -5.65
N LEU A 270 5.56 7.19 -6.32
CA LEU A 270 4.35 7.41 -7.14
C LEU A 270 3.31 6.34 -6.80
N LEU A 271 2.05 6.75 -6.64
CA LEU A 271 0.97 5.88 -6.16
C LEU A 271 0.53 4.85 -7.21
N ASP A 272 0.41 5.24 -8.47
CA ASP A 272 -0.08 4.39 -9.56
C ASP A 272 0.87 3.22 -9.89
N SER A 273 2.13 3.34 -9.53
CA SER A 273 3.18 2.33 -9.71
C SER A 273 3.77 1.82 -8.38
N GLY A 274 3.14 2.15 -7.28
CA GLY A 274 3.56 1.78 -5.93
C GLY A 274 3.41 0.28 -5.63
N ASN A 275 4.05 -0.16 -4.53
CA ASN A 275 3.86 -1.49 -3.98
C ASN A 275 2.54 -1.59 -3.19
N ALA A 276 2.15 -2.80 -2.79
CA ALA A 276 0.91 -3.04 -2.04
C ALA A 276 0.83 -2.20 -0.76
N ALA A 277 1.91 -2.15 0.02
CA ALA A 277 1.94 -1.41 1.28
C ALA A 277 1.73 0.10 1.09
N LEU A 278 2.29 0.68 0.01
CA LEU A 278 2.06 2.10 -0.33
C LEU A 278 0.59 2.34 -0.68
N LEU A 279 -0.04 1.43 -1.40
CA LEU A 279 -1.44 1.59 -1.80
C LEU A 279 -2.40 1.42 -0.61
N GLU A 280 -2.14 0.45 0.28
CA GLU A 280 -2.90 0.30 1.53
C GLU A 280 -2.77 1.54 2.43
N PHE A 281 -1.56 2.06 2.55
CA PHE A 281 -1.31 3.32 3.27
C PHE A 281 -2.06 4.49 2.62
N ALA A 282 -2.00 4.62 1.30
CA ALA A 282 -2.66 5.70 0.57
C ALA A 282 -4.19 5.66 0.75
N GLU A 283 -4.78 4.47 0.79
CA GLU A 283 -6.21 4.31 1.04
C GLU A 283 -6.58 4.70 2.48
N LEU A 284 -5.80 4.25 3.47
CA LEU A 284 -5.98 4.63 4.87
C LEU A 284 -5.86 6.14 5.05
N TYR A 285 -4.85 6.75 4.41
CA TYR A 285 -4.63 8.19 4.44
C TYR A 285 -5.81 8.94 3.81
N ARG A 286 -6.25 8.51 2.62
CA ARG A 286 -7.38 9.13 1.91
C ARG A 286 -8.69 9.05 2.71
N THR A 287 -8.94 7.92 3.36
CA THR A 287 -10.11 7.74 4.23
C THR A 287 -10.11 8.73 5.39
N ARG A 288 -8.93 9.04 5.96
CA ARG A 288 -8.78 9.93 7.10
C ARG A 288 -8.75 11.42 6.72
N HIS A 289 -8.09 11.76 5.62
CA HIS A 289 -7.79 13.14 5.23
C HIS A 289 -8.61 13.65 4.03
N GLY A 290 -9.34 12.78 3.33
CA GLY A 290 -10.20 13.14 2.19
C GLY A 290 -9.44 13.34 0.86
N HIS A 291 -8.12 13.19 0.84
CA HIS A 291 -7.28 13.31 -0.35
C HIS A 291 -6.13 12.29 -0.33
N GLU A 292 -5.46 12.11 -1.46
CA GLU A 292 -4.31 11.21 -1.56
C GLU A 292 -3.09 11.77 -0.80
N PRO A 293 -2.21 10.89 -0.23
CA PRO A 293 -0.96 11.34 0.36
C PRO A 293 -0.01 11.86 -0.72
N SER A 294 0.68 12.96 -0.43
CA SER A 294 1.84 13.36 -1.21
C SER A 294 3.05 12.44 -0.91
N TRP A 295 4.06 12.43 -1.77
CA TRP A 295 5.31 11.72 -1.48
C TRP A 295 5.97 12.20 -0.16
N ARG A 296 5.71 13.45 0.27
CA ARG A 296 6.21 14.01 1.54
C ARG A 296 5.65 13.27 2.74
N VAL A 297 4.35 12.97 2.71
CA VAL A 297 3.68 12.12 3.72
C VAL A 297 4.29 10.72 3.75
N VAL A 298 4.52 10.13 2.57
CA VAL A 298 5.08 8.78 2.42
C VAL A 298 6.49 8.71 3.00
N LEU A 299 7.37 9.66 2.65
CA LEU A 299 8.74 9.66 3.18
C LEU A 299 8.80 9.97 4.68
N ALA A 300 7.90 10.81 5.20
CA ALA A 300 7.82 11.07 6.63
C ALA A 300 7.32 9.84 7.41
N TYR A 301 6.38 9.09 6.86
CA TYR A 301 5.99 7.80 7.39
C TYR A 301 7.15 6.82 7.40
N ASP A 302 7.87 6.68 6.28
CA ASP A 302 9.03 5.80 6.14
C ASP A 302 10.15 6.16 7.13
N ALA A 303 10.49 7.45 7.25
CA ALA A 303 11.48 7.94 8.20
C ALA A 303 11.13 7.59 9.65
N THR A 304 9.86 7.73 9.99
CA THR A 304 9.37 7.45 11.35
C THR A 304 9.35 5.95 11.62
N ARG A 305 8.85 5.13 10.69
CA ARG A 305 8.85 3.65 10.84
C ARG A 305 10.27 3.11 10.99
N MET A 306 11.18 3.54 10.10
CA MET A 306 12.60 3.18 10.20
C MET A 306 13.17 3.57 11.57
N LEU A 307 12.91 4.79 12.04
CA LEU A 307 13.43 5.24 13.33
C LEU A 307 12.86 4.45 14.50
N LEU A 308 11.57 4.07 14.48
CA LEU A 308 10.95 3.22 15.50
C LEU A 308 11.59 1.83 15.55
N ASP A 309 11.85 1.23 14.40
CA ASP A 309 12.52 -0.07 14.30
C ASP A 309 13.97 0.00 14.82
N VAL A 310 14.69 1.07 14.49
CA VAL A 310 16.05 1.35 14.97
C VAL A 310 16.06 1.56 16.48
N LEU A 311 15.13 2.35 17.05
CA LEU A 311 15.02 2.58 18.48
C LEU A 311 14.81 1.27 19.24
N THR A 312 14.00 0.38 18.70
CA THR A 312 13.73 -0.94 19.31
C THR A 312 15.01 -1.76 19.47
N SER A 313 15.91 -1.70 18.50
CA SER A 313 17.19 -2.43 18.55
C SER A 313 18.26 -1.69 19.35
N ALA A 314 18.40 -0.38 19.14
CA ALA A 314 19.46 0.46 19.72
C ALA A 314 19.34 0.64 21.24
N LEU A 315 18.10 0.64 21.76
CA LEU A 315 17.86 0.85 23.18
C LEU A 315 17.88 -0.44 24.01
N ARG A 316 17.94 -1.60 23.36
CA ARG A 316 18.00 -2.89 24.05
C ARG A 316 19.34 -3.06 24.77
N GLY A 317 19.31 -2.92 26.10
CA GLY A 317 20.51 -3.00 26.94
C GLY A 317 21.42 -1.76 26.89
N ALA A 318 20.96 -0.66 26.29
CA ALA A 318 21.69 0.61 26.27
C ALA A 318 21.74 1.26 27.66
N PRO A 319 22.80 2.07 27.96
CA PRO A 319 22.85 2.90 29.16
C PRO A 319 21.62 3.81 29.28
N THR A 320 21.34 4.25 30.52
CA THR A 320 20.13 5.07 30.80
C THR A 320 20.34 6.57 30.55
N ASP A 321 21.58 7.02 30.46
CA ASP A 321 21.86 8.42 30.21
C ASP A 321 21.56 8.85 28.77
N THR A 322 21.05 10.05 28.60
CA THR A 322 20.59 10.58 27.31
C THR A 322 21.70 10.65 26.26
N ALA A 323 22.94 10.98 26.63
CA ALA A 323 24.03 11.13 25.66
C ALA A 323 24.44 9.76 25.06
N SER A 324 24.55 8.73 25.88
CA SER A 324 24.84 7.36 25.42
C SER A 324 23.72 6.79 24.57
N ARG A 325 22.45 7.02 24.97
CA ARG A 325 21.29 6.61 24.17
C ARG A 325 21.23 7.31 22.82
N ARG A 326 21.51 8.63 22.75
CA ARG A 326 21.59 9.36 21.48
C ARG A 326 22.65 8.77 20.56
N ARG A 327 23.84 8.48 21.10
CA ARG A 327 24.92 7.86 20.35
C ARG A 327 24.50 6.50 19.80
N ALA A 328 23.93 5.63 20.63
CA ALA A 328 23.46 4.32 20.21
C ALA A 328 22.42 4.41 19.08
N VAL A 329 21.46 5.33 19.15
CA VAL A 329 20.47 5.57 18.09
C VAL A 329 21.14 6.05 16.81
N ARG A 330 22.07 7.01 16.89
CA ARG A 330 22.79 7.53 15.73
C ARG A 330 23.63 6.44 15.04
N GLU A 331 24.35 5.64 15.81
CA GLU A 331 25.15 4.52 15.29
C GLU A 331 24.27 3.46 14.64
N ALA A 332 23.09 3.17 15.20
CA ALA A 332 22.15 2.21 14.64
C ALA A 332 21.51 2.69 13.34
N VAL A 333 21.20 4.00 13.21
CA VAL A 333 20.77 4.58 11.90
C VAL A 333 21.92 4.53 10.90
N ALA A 334 23.14 4.86 11.29
CA ALA A 334 24.34 4.80 10.43
C ALA A 334 24.70 3.37 9.99
N ALA A 335 24.31 2.36 10.77
CA ALA A 335 24.49 0.95 10.40
C ALA A 335 23.61 0.50 9.22
N LEU A 336 22.59 1.25 8.86
CA LEU A 336 21.81 1.05 7.64
C LEU A 336 22.60 1.55 6.42
N ASN A 337 23.77 0.97 6.14
CA ASN A 337 24.75 1.50 5.20
C ASN A 337 24.86 0.72 3.88
N GLY A 338 23.91 -0.18 3.60
CA GLY A 338 23.92 -0.97 2.38
C GLY A 338 22.60 -1.70 2.13
N PRO A 339 22.43 -2.28 0.92
CA PRO A 339 21.20 -3.00 0.56
C PRO A 339 20.89 -4.19 1.49
N SER A 340 21.91 -4.84 2.05
CA SER A 340 21.74 -5.99 2.95
C SER A 340 21.22 -5.60 4.33
N GLN A 341 21.38 -4.35 4.75
CA GLN A 341 20.87 -3.77 5.98
C GLN A 341 19.61 -2.92 5.77
N ALA A 342 19.12 -2.84 4.54
CA ALA A 342 17.98 -2.00 4.20
C ALA A 342 16.71 -2.43 4.94
N LEU A 343 16.00 -1.45 5.51
CA LEU A 343 14.67 -1.65 6.07
C LEU A 343 13.60 -1.46 4.99
N PRO A 344 12.50 -2.20 5.04
CA PRO A 344 11.39 -2.01 4.10
C PRO A 344 10.70 -0.67 4.35
N GLY A 345 10.36 0.06 3.27
CA GLY A 345 9.57 1.28 3.31
C GLY A 345 8.49 1.28 2.24
N LEU A 346 7.49 2.15 2.41
CA LEU A 346 6.43 2.38 1.42
C LEU A 346 7.01 2.85 0.09
N SER A 347 8.04 3.71 0.15
CA SER A 347 8.76 4.23 -1.01
C SER A 347 9.87 3.29 -1.53
N GLY A 348 9.98 2.09 -0.99
CA GLY A 348 11.01 1.08 -1.27
C GLY A 348 12.07 0.97 -0.17
N PRO A 349 13.12 0.17 -0.35
CA PRO A 349 14.11 -0.11 0.68
C PRO A 349 14.84 1.15 1.15
N ILE A 350 15.10 1.24 2.48
CA ILE A 350 15.69 2.39 3.15
C ILE A 350 17.07 2.01 3.68
N TRP A 351 18.10 2.62 3.15
CA TRP A 351 19.47 2.58 3.62
C TRP A 351 20.19 3.85 3.16
N PHE A 352 21.38 4.13 3.69
CA PHE A 352 22.09 5.39 3.47
C PHE A 352 23.48 5.16 2.88
N ASP A 353 23.90 6.03 1.98
CA ASP A 353 25.27 6.07 1.47
C ASP A 353 26.23 6.78 2.48
N PRO A 354 27.54 6.79 2.24
CA PRO A 354 28.48 7.46 3.13
C PRO A 354 28.22 8.97 3.34
N ALA A 355 27.47 9.62 2.45
CA ALA A 355 27.04 11.02 2.60
C ALA A 355 25.67 11.14 3.31
N HIS A 356 25.20 10.05 3.95
CA HIS A 356 23.92 9.95 4.65
C HIS A 356 22.69 10.26 3.77
N GLY A 357 22.83 10.13 2.45
CA GLY A 357 21.72 10.21 1.51
C GLY A 357 21.19 8.82 1.16
N ARG A 358 19.87 8.70 0.99
CA ARG A 358 19.28 7.47 0.45
C ARG A 358 19.61 7.34 -1.04
N PRO A 359 20.25 6.26 -1.51
CA PRO A 359 20.60 6.07 -2.92
C PRO A 359 19.42 5.50 -3.72
N ALA A 360 18.25 6.10 -3.61
CA ALA A 360 17.09 5.74 -4.42
C ALA A 360 17.21 6.31 -5.84
N ALA A 361 16.58 5.64 -6.80
CA ALA A 361 16.41 6.18 -8.15
C ALA A 361 15.25 7.17 -8.20
N ALA A 362 15.44 8.26 -8.94
CA ALA A 362 14.34 9.15 -9.27
C ALA A 362 13.38 8.44 -10.23
N ARG A 363 12.11 8.37 -9.89
CA ARG A 363 11.04 8.00 -10.81
C ARG A 363 10.53 9.26 -11.48
N MET A 364 10.29 9.19 -12.78
CA MET A 364 9.70 10.32 -13.49
C MET A 364 8.19 10.21 -13.47
N ALA A 365 7.53 11.21 -12.92
CA ALA A 365 6.12 11.45 -13.06
C ALA A 365 5.85 12.34 -14.29
N ARG A 366 4.63 12.31 -14.80
CA ARG A 366 4.12 13.22 -15.83
C ARG A 366 2.73 13.68 -15.44
N PHE A 367 2.44 14.93 -15.68
CA PHE A 367 1.06 15.41 -15.66
C PHE A 367 0.41 15.17 -17.02
N ASP A 368 -0.72 14.47 -17.02
CA ASP A 368 -1.69 14.42 -18.09
C ASP A 368 -2.85 15.32 -17.67
N ARG A 369 -2.81 16.57 -18.12
CA ARG A 369 -3.61 17.68 -17.61
C ARG A 369 -3.34 17.91 -16.11
N ASP A 370 -4.37 17.73 -15.26
CA ASP A 370 -4.29 17.83 -13.79
C ASP A 370 -3.97 16.50 -13.08
N LEU A 371 -3.88 15.40 -13.85
CA LEU A 371 -3.65 14.07 -13.34
C LEU A 371 -2.15 13.73 -13.33
N LEU A 372 -1.60 13.48 -12.14
CA LEU A 372 -0.24 12.98 -11.99
C LEU A 372 -0.20 11.47 -12.21
N GLU A 373 0.59 11.01 -13.17
CA GLU A 373 0.82 9.59 -13.47
C GLU A 373 2.33 9.29 -13.57
N THR A 374 2.73 8.04 -13.40
CA THR A 374 4.10 7.60 -13.70
C THR A 374 4.37 7.82 -15.18
N ALA A 375 5.45 8.50 -15.55
CA ALA A 375 5.75 8.78 -16.96
C ALA A 375 5.91 7.48 -17.78
N PRO A 376 5.56 7.47 -19.07
CA PRO A 376 5.46 6.26 -19.89
C PRO A 376 6.75 5.43 -19.98
N LEU A 377 7.88 6.06 -19.80
CA LEU A 377 9.19 5.42 -19.81
C LEU A 377 9.95 5.80 -18.54
N GLN A 378 10.61 4.82 -17.90
CA GLN A 378 11.46 5.01 -16.74
C GLN A 378 12.88 4.60 -17.03
N LEU A 379 13.86 5.17 -16.32
CA LEU A 379 15.24 4.73 -16.28
C LEU A 379 15.51 4.07 -14.93
N VAL A 380 15.62 2.75 -14.90
CA VAL A 380 15.80 1.97 -13.66
C VAL A 380 17.26 1.56 -13.53
N PRO A 381 17.92 1.79 -12.39
CA PRO A 381 19.28 1.39 -12.17
C PRO A 381 19.49 -0.11 -12.35
N VAL A 382 20.60 -0.47 -13.00
CA VAL A 382 21.04 -1.86 -13.20
C VAL A 382 22.41 -2.04 -12.54
N VAL A 383 22.51 -3.05 -11.68
CA VAL A 383 23.78 -3.47 -11.09
C VAL A 383 24.34 -4.61 -11.95
N ASN A 384 25.60 -4.49 -12.41
CA ASN A 384 26.27 -5.48 -13.24
C ASN A 384 25.49 -5.82 -14.54
N PRO A 385 25.33 -4.84 -15.47
CA PRO A 385 24.63 -5.08 -16.72
C PRO A 385 25.38 -6.10 -17.59
N ASP A 386 24.64 -6.88 -18.36
CA ASP A 386 25.21 -7.75 -19.39
C ASP A 386 25.81 -6.89 -20.53
N ARG A 387 26.96 -7.31 -21.02
CA ARG A 387 27.60 -6.66 -22.16
C ARG A 387 26.71 -6.66 -23.42
N ALA A 388 25.95 -7.72 -23.64
CA ALA A 388 24.99 -7.80 -24.73
C ALA A 388 23.88 -6.74 -24.62
N GLU A 389 23.36 -6.47 -23.40
CA GLU A 389 22.36 -5.44 -23.17
C GLU A 389 22.89 -4.02 -23.43
N ILE A 390 24.17 -3.78 -23.07
CA ILE A 390 24.83 -2.50 -23.37
C ILE A 390 25.00 -2.32 -24.88
N LEU A 391 25.44 -3.36 -25.59
CA LEU A 391 25.63 -3.32 -27.04
C LEU A 391 24.30 -3.19 -27.80
N ALA A 392 23.25 -3.83 -27.33
CA ALA A 392 21.89 -3.69 -27.86
C ALA A 392 21.27 -2.32 -27.53
N GLY A 393 21.87 -1.54 -26.61
CA GLY A 393 21.38 -0.25 -26.17
C GLY A 393 20.09 -0.35 -25.34
N THR A 394 19.77 -1.51 -24.78
CA THR A 394 18.68 -1.71 -23.83
C THR A 394 19.07 -1.22 -22.43
N VAL A 395 20.37 -1.18 -22.15
CA VAL A 395 20.97 -0.57 -20.96
C VAL A 395 21.90 0.56 -21.42
N VAL A 396 21.76 1.72 -20.78
CA VAL A 396 22.52 2.93 -21.09
C VAL A 396 23.40 3.34 -19.90
N ALA A 397 24.56 3.92 -20.20
CA ALA A 397 25.42 4.50 -19.18
C ALA A 397 24.85 5.83 -18.72
N VAL A 398 24.57 5.95 -17.44
CA VAL A 398 24.17 7.19 -16.76
C VAL A 398 25.34 7.73 -15.93
N ALA A 399 25.12 8.75 -15.08
CA ALA A 399 26.18 9.37 -14.28
C ALA A 399 27.00 8.35 -13.46
N ASP A 400 28.26 8.69 -13.17
CA ASP A 400 29.18 7.98 -12.25
C ASP A 400 29.40 6.48 -12.57
N ARG A 401 29.52 6.13 -13.84
CA ARG A 401 29.66 4.73 -14.32
C ARG A 401 28.52 3.82 -13.89
N ARG A 402 27.38 4.39 -13.51
CA ARG A 402 26.14 3.65 -13.28
C ARG A 402 25.46 3.33 -14.60
N PHE A 403 24.64 2.33 -14.57
CA PHE A 403 23.85 1.90 -15.73
C PHE A 403 22.37 1.96 -15.40
N ALA A 404 21.55 2.25 -16.40
CA ALA A 404 20.11 2.22 -16.28
C ALA A 404 19.48 1.47 -17.46
N ARG A 405 18.41 0.75 -17.18
CA ARG A 405 17.57 0.07 -18.16
C ARG A 405 16.33 0.90 -18.41
N PHE A 406 15.85 0.86 -19.64
CA PHE A 406 14.52 1.37 -19.97
C PHE A 406 13.45 0.43 -19.40
N GLN A 407 12.53 0.99 -18.62
CA GLN A 407 11.35 0.30 -18.13
C GLN A 407 10.12 0.96 -18.74
N LEU A 408 9.31 0.17 -19.46
CA LEU A 408 8.07 0.62 -20.06
C LEU A 408 6.95 0.62 -19.00
N VAL A 409 6.20 1.71 -18.94
CA VAL A 409 5.00 1.80 -18.11
C VAL A 409 3.77 1.53 -18.97
N VAL A 410 3.00 0.53 -18.56
CA VAL A 410 1.76 0.10 -19.20
C VAL A 410 0.61 0.48 -18.29
N TYR A 411 -0.13 1.50 -18.65
CA TYR A 411 -1.32 1.91 -17.89
C TYR A 411 -2.41 0.88 -18.11
N THR A 412 -2.82 0.27 -17.01
CA THR A 412 -3.66 -0.92 -16.99
C THR A 412 -4.93 -0.64 -16.22
N GLY A 413 -6.05 -1.05 -16.77
CA GLY A 413 -7.31 -0.99 -16.06
C GLY A 413 -8.19 -2.20 -16.35
N VAL A 414 -9.03 -2.50 -15.36
CA VAL A 414 -10.04 -3.58 -15.43
C VAL A 414 -11.37 -2.99 -15.02
N TYR A 415 -12.40 -3.28 -15.80
CA TYR A 415 -13.78 -2.95 -15.48
C TYR A 415 -14.58 -4.23 -15.34
N LEU A 416 -14.98 -4.56 -14.10
CA LEU A 416 -15.80 -5.72 -13.81
C LEU A 416 -17.23 -5.47 -14.31
N ASN A 417 -17.66 -6.28 -15.24
CA ASN A 417 -19.02 -6.29 -15.76
C ASN A 417 -19.93 -7.17 -14.90
N GLU A 418 -19.47 -8.37 -14.54
CA GLU A 418 -20.22 -9.31 -13.73
C GLU A 418 -19.31 -10.30 -12.99
N ILE A 419 -19.62 -10.62 -11.74
CA ILE A 419 -19.21 -11.84 -11.05
C ILE A 419 -20.41 -12.78 -11.06
N ALA A 420 -20.40 -13.73 -11.99
CA ALA A 420 -21.58 -14.54 -12.27
C ALA A 420 -21.82 -15.62 -11.23
N ARG A 421 -20.76 -16.24 -10.68
CA ARG A 421 -20.85 -17.37 -9.76
C ARG A 421 -19.63 -17.46 -8.85
N LEU A 422 -19.86 -17.78 -7.56
CA LEU A 422 -18.84 -18.30 -6.64
C LEU A 422 -19.10 -19.79 -6.43
N ASP A 423 -18.09 -20.62 -6.65
CA ASP A 423 -18.13 -22.07 -6.45
C ASP A 423 -17.15 -22.45 -5.35
N LEU A 424 -17.65 -22.46 -4.11
CA LEU A 424 -16.83 -22.76 -2.94
C LEU A 424 -16.23 -24.18 -2.99
N PRO A 425 -17.02 -25.25 -3.33
CA PRO A 425 -16.50 -26.59 -3.47
C PRO A 425 -15.38 -26.74 -4.50
N GLN A 426 -15.46 -26.01 -5.59
CA GLN A 426 -14.45 -26.06 -6.66
C GLN A 426 -13.34 -25.04 -6.45
N SER A 427 -13.40 -24.23 -5.39
CA SER A 427 -12.45 -23.15 -5.14
C SER A 427 -12.26 -22.27 -6.37
N SER A 428 -13.37 -21.79 -6.96
CA SER A 428 -13.36 -20.96 -8.17
C SER A 428 -14.49 -19.93 -8.19
N PHE A 429 -14.35 -18.94 -9.07
CA PHE A 429 -15.40 -17.99 -9.40
C PHE A 429 -15.40 -17.68 -10.89
N THR A 430 -16.56 -17.29 -11.42
CA THR A 430 -16.70 -16.86 -12.82
C THR A 430 -16.83 -15.36 -12.88
N ALA A 431 -15.96 -14.71 -13.67
CA ALA A 431 -15.96 -13.29 -13.90
C ALA A 431 -16.10 -12.94 -15.39
N ASP A 432 -16.81 -11.85 -15.65
CA ASP A 432 -16.91 -11.16 -16.95
C ASP A 432 -16.40 -9.75 -16.77
N PHE A 433 -15.41 -9.32 -17.55
CA PHE A 433 -14.75 -8.04 -17.39
C PHE A 433 -14.09 -7.54 -18.68
N TYR A 434 -13.87 -6.23 -18.72
CA TYR A 434 -13.03 -5.59 -19.71
C TYR A 434 -11.66 -5.33 -19.11
N LEU A 435 -10.60 -5.65 -19.87
CA LEU A 435 -9.22 -5.33 -19.59
C LEU A 435 -8.71 -4.39 -20.68
N TRP A 436 -8.05 -3.31 -20.29
CA TRP A 436 -7.35 -2.48 -21.26
C TRP A 436 -5.91 -2.21 -20.84
N LEU A 437 -5.08 -2.06 -21.85
CA LEU A 437 -3.69 -1.65 -21.72
C LEU A 437 -3.46 -0.43 -22.61
N ARG A 438 -2.79 0.58 -22.05
CA ARG A 438 -2.31 1.75 -22.79
C ARG A 438 -0.80 1.89 -22.55
N SER A 439 -0.01 1.86 -23.61
CA SER A 439 1.44 1.96 -23.55
C SER A 439 1.99 2.93 -24.59
N ALA A 440 3.18 3.48 -24.38
CA ALA A 440 3.84 4.32 -25.36
C ALA A 440 4.05 3.53 -26.66
N GLY A 441 3.64 4.10 -27.79
CA GLY A 441 3.90 3.53 -29.13
C GLY A 441 5.30 3.87 -29.59
N GLY A 442 5.88 3.02 -30.45
CA GLY A 442 7.19 3.26 -31.08
C GLY A 442 8.42 3.10 -30.18
N VAL A 443 8.24 2.80 -28.89
CA VAL A 443 9.33 2.61 -27.93
C VAL A 443 9.75 1.14 -27.81
N VAL A 444 8.92 0.22 -28.31
CA VAL A 444 9.21 -1.23 -28.26
C VAL A 444 10.37 -1.52 -29.22
N ARG A 445 11.54 -1.80 -28.66
CA ARG A 445 12.68 -2.31 -29.43
C ARG A 445 12.43 -3.78 -29.79
N PRO A 446 13.01 -4.31 -30.87
CA PRO A 446 12.75 -5.68 -31.37
C PRO A 446 12.93 -6.79 -30.32
N ASP A 447 13.74 -6.54 -29.28
CA ASP A 447 14.10 -7.52 -28.25
C ASP A 447 13.27 -7.37 -26.96
N GLU A 448 12.31 -6.44 -26.91
CA GLU A 448 11.48 -6.20 -25.74
C GLU A 448 10.18 -7.01 -25.80
N ALA A 449 9.79 -7.61 -24.68
CA ALA A 449 8.54 -8.34 -24.56
C ALA A 449 7.33 -7.42 -24.86
N ASP A 450 6.37 -7.88 -25.65
CA ASP A 450 5.14 -7.11 -25.91
C ASP A 450 4.40 -6.91 -24.57
N PRO A 451 4.00 -5.69 -24.24
CA PRO A 451 3.14 -5.41 -23.09
C PRO A 451 1.85 -6.23 -23.05
N ALA A 452 1.39 -6.70 -24.20
CA ALA A 452 0.19 -7.53 -24.32
C ALA A 452 0.45 -9.04 -24.17
N GLU A 453 1.69 -9.50 -24.08
CA GLU A 453 2.01 -10.90 -23.78
C GLU A 453 1.67 -11.26 -22.30
N ILE A 454 0.40 -11.13 -21.94
CA ILE A 454 -0.10 -11.37 -20.60
C ILE A 454 -0.75 -12.74 -20.47
N GLN A 455 -0.70 -13.29 -19.27
CA GLN A 455 -1.31 -14.56 -18.90
C GLN A 455 -2.08 -14.38 -17.59
N PHE A 456 -3.14 -15.15 -17.44
CA PHE A 456 -3.91 -15.28 -16.19
C PHE A 456 -3.58 -16.63 -15.55
N PRO A 457 -2.66 -16.70 -14.56
CA PRO A 457 -2.23 -17.97 -13.99
C PRO A 457 -3.35 -18.72 -13.29
N ASP A 458 -4.34 -17.99 -12.76
CA ASP A 458 -5.46 -18.56 -12.00
C ASP A 458 -6.67 -18.89 -12.90
N MET A 459 -6.61 -18.65 -14.22
CA MET A 459 -7.69 -18.99 -15.15
C MET A 459 -7.72 -20.50 -15.39
N ARG A 460 -8.82 -21.13 -15.02
CA ARG A 460 -9.05 -22.57 -15.21
C ARG A 460 -9.81 -22.90 -16.50
N ARG A 461 -10.75 -22.02 -16.87
CA ARG A 461 -11.55 -22.11 -18.09
C ARG A 461 -11.80 -20.72 -18.63
N GLY A 462 -11.79 -20.59 -19.93
CA GLY A 462 -12.00 -19.36 -20.66
C GLY A 462 -11.03 -19.24 -21.82
N ASP A 463 -11.43 -18.47 -22.82
CA ASP A 463 -10.59 -18.20 -24.00
C ASP A 463 -10.05 -16.80 -23.88
N PHE A 464 -8.73 -16.68 -23.82
CA PHE A 464 -8.01 -15.42 -23.88
C PHE A 464 -6.86 -15.51 -24.86
N ASP A 465 -6.95 -14.72 -25.92
CA ASP A 465 -5.84 -14.54 -26.86
C ASP A 465 -5.32 -13.10 -26.75
N PRO A 466 -4.12 -12.90 -26.18
CA PRO A 466 -3.52 -11.57 -26.05
C PRO A 466 -3.24 -10.89 -27.41
N ALA A 467 -3.08 -11.67 -28.49
CA ALA A 467 -2.83 -11.15 -29.83
C ALA A 467 -4.10 -10.58 -30.50
N LEU A 468 -5.29 -10.92 -30.01
CA LEU A 468 -6.57 -10.54 -30.60
C LEU A 468 -7.38 -9.61 -29.66
N PRO A 469 -6.97 -8.32 -29.50
CA PRO A 469 -7.78 -7.36 -28.75
C PRO A 469 -9.07 -7.06 -29.49
N ALA A 470 -10.18 -6.88 -28.76
CA ALA A 470 -11.46 -6.45 -29.31
C ALA A 470 -11.38 -5.04 -29.95
N VAL A 471 -10.50 -4.19 -29.38
CA VAL A 471 -10.21 -2.85 -29.92
C VAL A 471 -8.71 -2.57 -29.82
N ARG A 472 -8.15 -2.06 -30.92
CA ARG A 472 -6.80 -1.46 -30.95
C ARG A 472 -6.90 -0.06 -31.53
N ARG A 473 -6.31 0.93 -30.89
CA ARG A 473 -6.26 2.31 -31.36
C ARG A 473 -4.89 2.92 -31.10
N ASP A 474 -4.36 3.59 -32.11
CA ASP A 474 -3.22 4.49 -31.94
C ASP A 474 -3.77 5.85 -31.54
N LEU A 475 -3.29 6.40 -30.43
CA LEU A 475 -3.79 7.65 -29.85
C LEU A 475 -2.96 8.84 -30.35
N PRO A 476 -3.50 10.08 -30.31
CA PRO A 476 -2.79 11.27 -30.78
C PRO A 476 -1.49 11.58 -30.05
N ASP A 477 -1.35 11.11 -28.81
CA ASP A 477 -0.14 11.24 -27.99
C ASP A 477 0.94 10.20 -28.34
N GLY A 478 0.72 9.39 -29.40
CA GLY A 478 1.60 8.32 -29.84
C GLY A 478 1.49 7.05 -29.00
N SER A 479 0.61 6.97 -28.03
CA SER A 479 0.38 5.74 -27.27
C SER A 479 -0.57 4.78 -28.00
N VAL A 480 -0.46 3.49 -27.69
CA VAL A 480 -1.31 2.42 -28.22
C VAL A 480 -2.27 1.95 -27.14
N TYR A 481 -3.55 2.00 -27.43
CA TYR A 481 -4.61 1.47 -26.58
C TYR A 481 -5.09 0.13 -27.12
N ARG A 482 -5.20 -0.88 -26.23
CA ARG A 482 -5.73 -2.21 -26.51
C ARG A 482 -6.79 -2.57 -25.47
N LEU A 483 -7.92 -3.12 -25.92
CA LEU A 483 -9.04 -3.54 -25.06
C LEU A 483 -9.42 -4.97 -25.37
N TRP A 484 -9.58 -5.78 -24.33
CA TRP A 484 -10.17 -7.12 -24.39
C TRP A 484 -11.43 -7.21 -23.55
N HIS A 485 -12.37 -8.04 -24.00
CA HIS A 485 -13.52 -8.48 -23.23
C HIS A 485 -13.31 -9.95 -22.88
N LEU A 486 -13.29 -10.27 -21.61
CA LEU A 486 -12.98 -11.60 -21.10
C LEU A 486 -14.09 -12.13 -20.23
N ARG A 487 -14.38 -13.42 -20.43
CA ARG A 487 -15.23 -14.19 -19.53
C ARG A 487 -14.54 -15.51 -19.22
N GLY A 488 -14.33 -15.78 -17.93
CA GLY A 488 -13.59 -16.98 -17.51
C GLY A 488 -13.91 -17.43 -16.11
N GLU A 489 -13.53 -18.67 -15.82
CA GLU A 489 -13.50 -19.24 -14.49
C GLU A 489 -12.09 -19.16 -13.91
N PHE A 490 -11.97 -18.56 -12.71
CA PHE A 490 -10.72 -18.32 -12.04
C PHE A 490 -10.65 -19.10 -10.74
N GLY A 491 -9.50 -19.74 -10.46
CA GLY A 491 -9.21 -20.37 -9.18
C GLY A 491 -9.09 -19.30 -8.08
N ASN A 492 -9.61 -19.60 -6.90
CA ASN A 492 -9.50 -18.74 -5.72
C ASN A 492 -9.53 -19.57 -4.45
N GLU A 493 -8.66 -19.28 -3.51
CA GLU A 493 -8.69 -19.88 -2.19
C GLU A 493 -9.70 -19.15 -1.31
N PHE A 494 -10.65 -19.90 -0.72
CA PHE A 494 -11.66 -19.36 0.18
C PHE A 494 -11.32 -19.72 1.62
N ASP A 495 -11.26 -18.72 2.50
CA ASP A 495 -11.12 -18.92 3.94
C ASP A 495 -12.51 -19.08 4.59
N LEU A 496 -12.84 -20.30 4.99
CA LEU A 496 -14.11 -20.66 5.61
C LEU A 496 -14.03 -20.87 7.13
N HIS A 497 -12.89 -20.60 7.79
CA HIS A 497 -12.75 -20.77 9.24
C HIS A 497 -13.89 -20.11 10.01
N ARG A 498 -14.27 -18.90 9.62
CA ARG A 498 -15.30 -18.10 10.28
C ARG A 498 -16.69 -18.24 9.68
N PHE A 499 -16.92 -19.27 8.85
CA PHE A 499 -18.26 -19.49 8.30
C PHE A 499 -19.31 -19.59 9.42
N PRO A 500 -20.47 -18.88 9.32
CA PRO A 500 -20.99 -18.08 8.20
C PRO A 500 -20.68 -16.57 8.28
N PHE A 501 -19.73 -16.13 9.10
CA PHE A 501 -19.31 -14.73 9.26
C PHE A 501 -18.05 -14.40 8.44
N ASP A 502 -17.79 -15.18 7.42
CA ASP A 502 -16.58 -15.10 6.58
C ASP A 502 -16.60 -13.90 5.64
N ARG A 503 -15.40 -13.39 5.38
CA ARG A 503 -15.11 -12.47 4.30
C ARG A 503 -14.23 -13.18 3.29
N GLN A 504 -14.45 -12.89 2.02
CA GLN A 504 -13.71 -13.52 0.94
C GLN A 504 -13.09 -12.46 0.05
N THR A 505 -11.88 -12.70 -0.43
CA THR A 505 -11.22 -11.84 -1.42
C THR A 505 -11.11 -12.61 -2.72
N LEU A 506 -11.75 -12.10 -3.77
CA LEU A 506 -11.58 -12.61 -5.13
C LEU A 506 -10.43 -11.87 -5.80
N ALA A 507 -9.49 -12.58 -6.40
CA ALA A 507 -8.36 -12.01 -7.06
C ALA A 507 -8.33 -12.36 -8.55
N LEU A 508 -8.36 -11.35 -9.41
CA LEU A 508 -8.02 -11.46 -10.83
C LEU A 508 -6.57 -11.02 -10.99
N ARG A 509 -5.67 -11.93 -11.36
CA ARG A 509 -4.24 -11.67 -11.51
C ARG A 509 -3.81 -11.91 -12.94
N LEU A 510 -3.06 -10.97 -13.50
CA LEU A 510 -2.39 -11.14 -14.78
C LEU A 510 -0.89 -10.87 -14.63
N PHE A 511 -0.10 -11.54 -15.43
CA PHE A 511 1.35 -11.36 -15.48
C PHE A 511 1.83 -11.35 -16.92
N ASN A 512 2.89 -10.59 -17.19
CA ASN A 512 3.58 -10.71 -18.46
C ASN A 512 4.29 -12.06 -18.52
N ALA A 513 4.17 -12.77 -19.65
CA ALA A 513 4.73 -14.10 -19.82
C ALA A 513 6.27 -14.11 -19.83
N ARG A 514 6.89 -13.00 -20.23
CA ARG A 514 8.34 -12.91 -20.44
C ARG A 514 9.02 -11.77 -19.70
N ALA A 515 8.34 -10.63 -19.56
CA ALA A 515 8.97 -9.42 -19.04
C ALA A 515 9.11 -9.46 -17.52
N ALA A 516 10.32 -9.23 -17.05
CA ALA A 516 10.61 -8.97 -15.67
C ALA A 516 10.11 -7.56 -15.25
N SER A 517 9.93 -7.35 -13.96
CA SER A 517 9.40 -6.11 -13.38
C SER A 517 10.31 -4.90 -13.57
N ASP A 518 11.57 -5.10 -13.93
CA ASP A 518 12.53 -4.05 -14.28
C ASP A 518 12.47 -3.63 -15.76
N ARG A 519 11.72 -4.36 -16.60
CA ARG A 519 11.53 -4.04 -18.04
C ARG A 519 10.15 -3.48 -18.33
N ILE A 520 9.12 -4.04 -17.74
CA ILE A 520 7.72 -3.58 -17.88
C ILE A 520 7.12 -3.41 -16.48
N ILE A 521 6.29 -2.40 -16.31
CA ILE A 521 5.49 -2.20 -15.12
C ILE A 521 4.04 -1.93 -15.53
N TYR A 522 3.09 -2.67 -14.96
CA TYR A 522 1.67 -2.42 -15.13
C TYR A 522 1.21 -1.46 -14.03
N ALA A 523 1.03 -0.19 -14.40
CA ALA A 523 0.57 0.86 -13.51
C ALA A 523 -0.95 1.04 -13.65
N LEU A 524 -1.62 1.48 -12.59
CA LEU A 524 -3.03 1.78 -12.63
C LEU A 524 -3.33 2.93 -13.61
N ASP A 525 -4.23 2.72 -14.58
CA ASP A 525 -4.69 3.79 -15.49
C ASP A 525 -5.65 4.74 -14.77
N ARG A 526 -5.14 5.87 -14.33
CA ARG A 526 -5.88 6.88 -13.55
C ARG A 526 -6.79 7.77 -14.40
N ARG A 527 -6.64 7.79 -15.73
CA ARG A 527 -7.49 8.61 -16.63
C ARG A 527 -8.96 8.22 -16.53
N THR A 528 -9.23 6.95 -16.42
CA THR A 528 -10.60 6.42 -16.26
C THR A 528 -11.19 6.72 -14.89
N ASP A 529 -10.39 6.62 -13.83
CA ASP A 529 -10.81 6.95 -12.46
C ASP A 529 -11.20 8.44 -12.32
N ALA A 530 -10.42 9.34 -12.89
CA ALA A 530 -10.72 10.79 -12.84
C ALA A 530 -12.03 11.15 -13.53
N GLY A 531 -12.33 10.50 -14.67
CA GLY A 531 -13.61 10.69 -15.37
C GLY A 531 -14.81 10.19 -14.57
N HIS A 532 -14.67 9.07 -13.89
CA HIS A 532 -15.73 8.49 -13.05
C HIS A 532 -15.90 9.22 -11.71
N GLN A 533 -14.83 9.71 -11.09
CA GLN A 533 -14.92 10.54 -9.88
C GLN A 533 -15.65 11.86 -10.14
N ARG A 534 -15.46 12.48 -11.31
CA ARG A 534 -16.25 13.64 -11.74
C ARG A 534 -17.72 13.30 -12.00
N ALA A 535 -18.01 12.13 -12.56
CA ALA A 535 -19.39 11.66 -12.76
C ALA A 535 -20.06 11.23 -11.42
N ALA A 536 -19.33 10.61 -10.52
CA ALA A 536 -19.81 10.18 -9.20
C ALA A 536 -20.01 11.36 -8.22
N SER A 537 -19.28 12.47 -8.39
CA SER A 537 -19.54 13.69 -7.60
C SER A 537 -20.86 14.37 -7.97
N ILE A 538 -21.45 14.03 -9.12
CA ILE A 538 -22.78 14.47 -9.57
C ILE A 538 -23.88 13.53 -9.04
N ALA A 539 -23.55 12.26 -8.75
CA ALA A 539 -24.47 11.26 -8.19
C ALA A 539 -23.96 10.77 -6.84
N LYS A 540 -24.24 11.54 -5.77
CA LYS A 540 -23.86 11.18 -4.39
C LYS A 540 -24.65 9.94 -3.95
N PRO A 541 -24.01 8.79 -3.60
CA PRO A 541 -24.70 7.66 -3.00
C PRO A 541 -25.21 8.04 -1.59
N PRO A 542 -26.37 7.56 -1.15
CA PRO A 542 -26.95 7.94 0.14
C PRO A 542 -26.18 7.43 1.36
N ASP A 543 -25.22 6.52 1.23
CA ASP A 543 -24.59 5.81 2.35
C ASP A 543 -23.06 6.00 2.48
N GLY A 544 -22.52 7.16 2.16
CA GLY A 544 -21.16 7.55 2.58
C GLY A 544 -19.98 6.64 2.18
N GLY A 545 -20.21 5.59 1.40
CA GLY A 545 -19.19 4.66 0.93
C GLY A 545 -18.46 5.18 -0.32
N SER A 546 -17.15 5.28 -0.27
CA SER A 546 -16.31 5.63 -1.41
C SER A 546 -16.22 4.47 -2.40
N ALA A 547 -17.20 4.31 -3.29
CA ALA A 547 -17.10 3.35 -4.38
C ALA A 547 -16.14 3.87 -5.45
N ARG A 548 -14.99 3.27 -5.63
CA ARG A 548 -14.21 3.41 -6.87
C ARG A 548 -14.86 2.58 -7.96
N PRO A 549 -15.14 3.13 -9.14
CA PRO A 549 -15.85 2.40 -10.18
C PRO A 549 -14.90 1.57 -11.06
N SER A 550 -14.22 0.61 -10.49
CA SER A 550 -13.63 -0.50 -11.26
C SER A 550 -14.65 -1.61 -11.56
N ALA A 551 -15.92 -1.41 -11.20
CA ALA A 551 -16.99 -2.38 -11.41
C ALA A 551 -18.31 -1.70 -11.75
N SER A 552 -19.12 -2.35 -12.60
CA SER A 552 -20.51 -1.96 -12.83
C SER A 552 -21.31 -2.03 -11.51
N PRO A 553 -22.23 -1.12 -11.23
CA PRO A 553 -23.20 -1.26 -10.13
C PRO A 553 -23.97 -2.58 -10.20
N ALA A 554 -24.07 -3.18 -11.39
CA ALA A 554 -24.70 -4.47 -11.64
C ALA A 554 -23.77 -5.66 -11.44
N ALA A 555 -22.46 -5.46 -11.32
CA ALA A 555 -21.45 -6.54 -11.31
C ALA A 555 -21.68 -7.61 -10.25
N PHE A 556 -22.34 -7.27 -9.15
CA PHE A 556 -22.55 -8.16 -8.01
C PHE A 556 -24.01 -8.61 -7.83
N ARG A 557 -24.89 -8.31 -8.78
CA ARG A 557 -26.33 -8.65 -8.65
C ARG A 557 -26.61 -10.12 -8.50
N ASN A 558 -25.80 -10.96 -9.14
CA ASN A 558 -25.95 -12.43 -9.08
C ASN A 558 -25.40 -13.04 -7.79
N LEU A 559 -24.64 -12.28 -7.00
CA LEU A 559 -24.12 -12.71 -5.72
C LEU A 559 -25.11 -12.41 -4.59
N THR A 560 -26.29 -13.05 -4.62
CA THR A 560 -27.39 -12.79 -3.67
C THR A 560 -27.04 -13.04 -2.20
N GLN A 561 -26.00 -13.86 -1.93
CA GLN A 561 -25.54 -14.20 -0.59
C GLN A 561 -24.38 -13.34 -0.11
N TRP A 562 -23.91 -12.38 -0.93
CA TRP A 562 -22.70 -11.59 -0.68
C TRP A 562 -22.94 -10.10 -0.87
N ASP A 563 -22.26 -9.29 -0.05
CA ASP A 563 -22.13 -7.85 -0.22
C ASP A 563 -20.71 -7.55 -0.65
N ALA A 564 -20.54 -6.82 -1.75
CA ALA A 564 -19.25 -6.30 -2.16
C ALA A 564 -18.90 -5.11 -1.26
N LEU A 565 -17.76 -5.19 -0.58
CA LEU A 565 -17.27 -4.13 0.32
C LEU A 565 -16.33 -3.18 -0.39
N ARG A 566 -15.40 -3.74 -1.20
CA ARG A 566 -14.31 -2.99 -1.80
C ARG A 566 -13.85 -3.64 -3.08
N THR A 567 -13.47 -2.83 -4.06
CA THR A 567 -12.75 -3.28 -5.26
C THR A 567 -11.47 -2.47 -5.38
N GLU A 568 -10.33 -3.14 -5.49
CA GLU A 568 -9.01 -2.53 -5.64
C GLU A 568 -8.29 -3.07 -6.85
N ALA A 569 -7.59 -2.18 -7.54
CA ALA A 569 -6.73 -2.54 -8.66
C ALA A 569 -5.32 -2.00 -8.40
N ARG A 570 -4.31 -2.85 -8.57
CA ARG A 570 -2.91 -2.50 -8.26
C ARG A 570 -1.90 -3.30 -9.07
N ARG A 571 -0.69 -2.76 -9.14
CA ARG A 571 0.48 -3.51 -9.58
C ARG A 571 0.65 -4.79 -8.76
N ASP A 572 1.05 -5.88 -9.44
CA ASP A 572 1.46 -7.14 -8.82
C ASP A 572 2.83 -7.59 -9.37
N VAL A 573 3.48 -8.48 -8.66
CA VAL A 573 4.74 -9.08 -9.05
C VAL A 573 4.67 -10.56 -8.73
N LEU A 574 4.87 -11.40 -9.75
CA LEU A 574 5.00 -12.83 -9.53
C LEU A 574 6.48 -13.17 -9.32
N VAL A 575 6.81 -13.54 -8.09
CA VAL A 575 8.15 -13.98 -7.72
C VAL A 575 8.25 -15.48 -7.96
N THR A 576 9.15 -15.90 -8.83
CA THR A 576 9.41 -17.32 -9.09
C THR A 576 10.91 -17.62 -8.98
N ALA A 577 11.23 -18.65 -8.22
CA ALA A 577 12.59 -19.17 -8.13
C ALA A 577 12.88 -20.24 -9.22
N SER A 578 11.89 -20.59 -10.04
CA SER A 578 12.02 -21.57 -11.09
C SER A 578 12.53 -20.95 -12.38
N ALA A 579 13.54 -21.57 -12.98
CA ALA A 579 13.99 -21.24 -14.33
C ALA A 579 12.96 -21.62 -15.41
N LEU A 580 11.88 -22.32 -15.07
CA LEU A 580 10.87 -22.87 -16.01
C LEU A 580 11.50 -23.65 -17.16
N GLY A 581 12.66 -24.29 -16.92
CA GLY A 581 13.41 -25.05 -17.93
C GLY A 581 14.28 -24.22 -18.88
N ASP A 582 14.39 -22.92 -18.68
CA ASP A 582 15.26 -22.05 -19.49
C ASP A 582 16.73 -22.27 -19.06
N PRO A 583 17.59 -22.85 -19.95
CA PRO A 583 18.99 -23.14 -19.63
C PRO A 583 19.83 -21.87 -19.38
N LEU A 584 19.42 -20.71 -19.92
CA LEU A 584 20.11 -19.43 -19.69
C LEU A 584 19.86 -18.86 -18.31
N LEU A 585 18.88 -19.40 -17.58
CA LEU A 585 18.48 -18.99 -16.24
C LEU A 585 18.88 -20.02 -15.18
N SER A 586 19.61 -21.08 -15.55
CA SER A 586 20.10 -22.09 -14.63
C SER A 586 21.24 -21.51 -13.77
N GLY A 587 20.91 -21.07 -12.55
CA GLY A 587 21.84 -20.60 -11.53
C GLY A 587 21.07 -20.31 -10.24
N ALA A 588 21.59 -20.78 -9.12
CA ALA A 588 20.92 -20.87 -7.81
C ALA A 588 20.45 -19.52 -7.19
N GLU A 589 20.72 -18.38 -7.81
CA GLU A 589 20.48 -17.06 -7.22
C GLU A 589 19.56 -16.13 -8.04
N ARG A 590 18.91 -16.60 -9.11
CA ARG A 590 18.09 -15.74 -9.96
C ARG A 590 16.59 -15.94 -9.67
N VAL A 591 16.11 -15.22 -8.70
CA VAL A 591 14.68 -14.99 -8.51
C VAL A 591 14.19 -14.11 -9.68
N ARG A 592 13.21 -14.59 -10.44
CA ARG A 592 12.55 -13.78 -11.47
C ARG A 592 11.32 -13.10 -10.87
N GLU A 593 11.26 -11.81 -11.06
CA GLU A 593 10.10 -11.00 -10.72
C GLU A 593 9.35 -10.64 -12.00
N LEU A 594 8.34 -11.43 -12.36
CA LEU A 594 7.50 -11.12 -13.52
C LEU A 594 6.54 -9.99 -13.19
N SER A 595 6.43 -9.03 -14.10
CA SER A 595 5.53 -7.90 -13.92
C SER A 595 4.08 -8.31 -14.10
N GLY A 596 3.21 -7.83 -13.21
CA GLY A 596 1.80 -8.15 -13.23
C GLY A 596 0.90 -7.03 -12.72
N PHE A 597 -0.39 -7.33 -12.77
CA PHE A 597 -1.46 -6.47 -12.27
C PHE A 597 -2.52 -7.33 -11.61
N ARG A 598 -3.15 -6.80 -10.58
CA ARG A 598 -4.11 -7.53 -9.76
C ARG A 598 -5.32 -6.66 -9.46
N VAL A 599 -6.49 -7.27 -9.57
CA VAL A 599 -7.75 -6.68 -9.11
C VAL A 599 -8.32 -7.56 -8.02
N GLU A 600 -8.62 -6.98 -6.88
CA GLU A 600 -9.18 -7.66 -5.72
C GLU A 600 -10.58 -7.13 -5.43
N VAL A 601 -11.51 -8.05 -5.15
CA VAL A 601 -12.86 -7.74 -4.71
C VAL A 601 -13.07 -8.37 -3.34
N GLU A 602 -13.26 -7.53 -2.33
CA GLU A 602 -13.60 -7.99 -0.99
C GLU A 602 -15.12 -8.17 -0.87
N LEU A 603 -15.53 -9.37 -0.48
CA LEU A 603 -16.92 -9.76 -0.29
C LEU A 603 -17.18 -10.12 1.16
N ARG A 604 -18.32 -9.73 1.70
CA ARG A 604 -18.83 -10.16 3.00
C ARG A 604 -20.09 -10.98 2.80
N ARG A 605 -20.19 -12.12 3.48
CA ARG A 605 -21.38 -12.97 3.42
C ARG A 605 -22.58 -12.30 4.11
N ARG A 606 -23.76 -12.40 3.49
CA ARG A 606 -25.04 -12.03 4.09
C ARG A 606 -25.47 -13.11 5.07
N THR A 607 -25.17 -12.90 6.33
CA THR A 607 -25.31 -13.93 7.38
C THR A 607 -26.73 -14.28 7.74
N GLY A 608 -27.69 -13.36 7.64
CA GLY A 608 -29.08 -13.57 8.12
C GLY A 608 -29.77 -14.79 7.52
N ALA A 609 -29.78 -14.89 6.17
CA ALA A 609 -30.42 -16.03 5.49
C ALA A 609 -29.66 -17.35 5.74
N THR A 610 -28.34 -17.30 5.81
CA THR A 610 -27.48 -18.47 6.05
C THR A 610 -27.65 -18.99 7.47
N LEU A 611 -27.69 -18.11 8.48
CA LEU A 611 -27.95 -18.47 9.88
C LEU A 611 -29.30 -19.15 10.04
N ILE A 612 -30.35 -18.59 9.45
CA ILE A 612 -31.69 -19.18 9.53
C ILE A 612 -31.72 -20.58 8.87
N LYS A 613 -31.16 -20.71 7.68
CA LYS A 613 -31.17 -21.98 6.94
C LYS A 613 -30.28 -23.06 7.57
N SER A 614 -29.13 -22.69 8.12
CA SER A 614 -28.12 -23.62 8.63
C SER A 614 -28.23 -23.88 10.14
N LEU A 615 -28.51 -22.85 10.95
CA LEU A 615 -28.50 -22.99 12.41
C LEU A 615 -29.89 -23.13 13.05
N LEU A 616 -30.98 -22.67 12.42
CA LEU A 616 -32.31 -22.83 12.96
C LEU A 616 -32.70 -24.32 13.14
N PRO A 617 -32.43 -25.25 12.16
CA PRO A 617 -32.75 -26.66 12.36
C PRO A 617 -32.03 -27.31 13.53
N ILE A 618 -30.72 -27.02 13.71
CA ILE A 618 -29.96 -27.54 14.85
C ILE A 618 -30.44 -26.95 16.16
N GLY A 619 -30.79 -25.64 16.19
CA GLY A 619 -31.39 -25.00 17.35
C GLY A 619 -32.71 -25.65 17.78
N LEU A 620 -33.59 -25.92 16.81
CA LEU A 620 -34.85 -26.62 17.06
C LEU A 620 -34.62 -28.05 17.58
N MET A 621 -33.70 -28.81 16.98
CA MET A 621 -33.33 -30.14 17.47
C MET A 621 -32.78 -30.11 18.89
N THR A 622 -31.90 -29.13 19.19
CA THR A 622 -31.38 -28.93 20.53
C THR A 622 -32.48 -28.61 21.53
N LEU A 623 -33.44 -27.78 21.17
CA LEU A 623 -34.59 -27.45 22.00
C LEU A 623 -35.51 -28.68 22.23
N MET A 624 -35.77 -29.45 21.19
CA MET A 624 -36.56 -30.70 21.30
C MET A 624 -35.86 -31.73 22.22
N MET A 625 -34.55 -31.88 22.08
CA MET A 625 -33.75 -32.73 22.94
C MET A 625 -33.76 -32.24 24.40
N PHE A 626 -33.66 -30.95 24.65
CA PHE A 626 -33.80 -30.35 25.98
C PHE A 626 -35.20 -30.59 26.56
N ALA A 627 -36.25 -30.37 25.78
CA ALA A 627 -37.64 -30.63 26.19
C ALA A 627 -37.89 -32.10 26.56
N SER A 628 -37.25 -33.05 25.87
CA SER A 628 -37.40 -34.47 26.20
C SER A 628 -36.88 -34.83 27.59
N LEU A 629 -35.96 -34.06 28.17
CA LEU A 629 -35.47 -34.24 29.55
C LEU A 629 -36.57 -34.01 30.62
N TRP A 630 -37.69 -33.41 30.25
CA TRP A 630 -38.84 -33.16 31.15
C TRP A 630 -39.94 -34.23 31.01
N PHE A 631 -39.79 -35.17 30.09
CA PHE A 631 -40.74 -36.26 29.95
C PHE A 631 -40.73 -37.13 31.21
N PRO A 632 -41.88 -37.74 31.59
CA PRO A 632 -41.97 -38.65 32.73
C PRO A 632 -41.09 -39.90 32.52
N PRO A 633 -40.66 -40.58 33.58
CA PRO A 633 -39.79 -41.76 33.48
C PRO A 633 -40.44 -42.91 32.67
N ALA A 634 -41.75 -42.99 32.66
CA ALA A 634 -42.48 -44.01 31.87
C ALA A 634 -42.23 -43.92 30.36
N LEU A 635 -41.79 -42.73 29.84
CA LEU A 635 -41.51 -42.48 28.44
C LEU A 635 -39.99 -42.57 28.13
N LEU A 636 -39.30 -43.53 28.77
CA LEU A 636 -37.86 -43.75 28.56
C LEU A 636 -37.51 -43.95 27.08
N ARG A 637 -38.29 -44.80 26.40
CA ARG A 637 -38.10 -45.09 24.97
C ARG A 637 -38.20 -43.82 24.13
N ASP A 638 -39.17 -42.97 24.42
CA ASP A 638 -39.41 -41.77 23.64
C ASP A 638 -38.29 -40.72 23.86
N LYS A 639 -37.75 -40.63 25.08
CA LYS A 639 -36.53 -39.79 25.35
C LYS A 639 -35.35 -40.25 24.49
N LEU A 640 -35.08 -41.53 24.44
CA LEU A 640 -33.97 -42.09 23.65
C LEU A 640 -34.20 -41.91 22.15
N VAL A 641 -35.45 -42.15 21.69
CA VAL A 641 -35.80 -41.94 20.27
C VAL A 641 -35.56 -40.48 19.85
N VAL A 642 -36.05 -39.50 20.61
CA VAL A 642 -35.83 -38.08 20.29
C VAL A 642 -34.34 -37.76 20.23
N THR A 643 -33.54 -38.23 21.17
CA THR A 643 -32.12 -37.95 21.23
C THR A 643 -31.35 -38.59 20.08
N ILE A 644 -31.59 -39.87 19.79
CA ILE A 644 -30.91 -40.61 18.72
C ILE A 644 -31.32 -40.06 17.33
N THR A 645 -32.61 -39.81 17.14
CA THR A 645 -33.12 -39.25 15.86
C THR A 645 -32.60 -37.85 15.65
N GLY A 646 -32.53 -37.02 16.71
CA GLY A 646 -31.94 -35.69 16.67
C GLY A 646 -30.45 -35.74 16.29
N ALA A 647 -29.68 -36.65 16.91
CA ALA A 647 -28.26 -36.81 16.58
C ALA A 647 -28.06 -37.25 15.11
N LEU A 648 -28.88 -38.20 14.61
CA LEU A 648 -28.82 -38.64 13.22
C LEU A 648 -29.14 -37.48 12.25
N ALA A 649 -30.20 -36.74 12.53
CA ALA A 649 -30.60 -35.59 11.71
C ALA A 649 -29.53 -34.49 11.74
N GLY A 650 -28.87 -34.24 12.90
CA GLY A 650 -27.75 -33.34 13.02
C GLY A 650 -26.55 -33.77 12.18
N ALA A 651 -26.22 -35.05 12.12
CA ALA A 651 -25.15 -35.59 11.29
C ALA A 651 -25.43 -35.42 9.79
N VAL A 652 -26.66 -35.62 9.36
CA VAL A 652 -27.10 -35.40 7.96
C VAL A 652 -26.99 -33.91 7.62
N LEU A 653 -27.40 -33.01 8.53
CA LEU A 653 -27.32 -31.56 8.32
C LEU A 653 -25.88 -31.10 8.23
N LEU A 654 -24.99 -31.57 9.11
CA LEU A 654 -23.56 -31.25 9.06
C LEU A 654 -22.93 -31.72 7.73
N SER A 655 -23.24 -32.96 7.32
CA SER A 655 -22.80 -33.50 6.02
C SER A 655 -23.29 -32.66 4.84
N SER A 656 -24.53 -32.16 4.90
CA SER A 656 -25.08 -31.27 3.87
C SER A 656 -24.35 -29.94 3.81
N ILE A 657 -23.99 -29.35 4.95
CA ILE A 657 -23.21 -28.11 5.00
C ILE A 657 -21.82 -28.34 4.42
N ASN A 658 -21.12 -29.40 4.83
CA ASN A 658 -19.79 -29.71 4.33
C ASN A 658 -19.79 -29.98 2.80
N ASN A 659 -20.81 -30.62 2.27
CA ASN A 659 -20.96 -30.82 0.82
C ASN A 659 -21.20 -29.49 0.06
N GLN A 660 -21.87 -28.52 0.67
CA GLN A 660 -22.09 -27.19 0.05
C GLN A 660 -20.85 -26.31 0.08
N LEU A 661 -19.99 -26.48 1.07
CA LEU A 661 -18.78 -25.66 1.25
C LEU A 661 -17.52 -26.29 0.64
N GLY A 662 -17.56 -27.59 0.34
CA GLY A 662 -16.42 -28.40 -0.10
C GLY A 662 -15.65 -29.01 1.08
N ASN A 663 -14.81 -30.00 0.78
CA ASN A 663 -13.96 -30.64 1.79
C ASN A 663 -12.79 -29.76 2.15
N VAL A 664 -12.93 -28.98 3.22
CA VAL A 664 -11.83 -28.21 3.79
C VAL A 664 -11.05 -29.05 4.80
N ALA A 665 -9.72 -28.84 4.87
CA ALA A 665 -8.82 -29.61 5.74
C ALA A 665 -8.80 -29.10 7.18
N TYR A 666 -9.61 -28.13 7.54
CA TYR A 666 -9.65 -27.48 8.85
C TYR A 666 -11.10 -27.40 9.38
N THR A 667 -11.25 -27.19 10.68
CA THR A 667 -12.55 -27.06 11.35
C THR A 667 -13.11 -25.65 11.20
N MET A 668 -14.36 -25.54 10.79
CA MET A 668 -15.08 -24.26 10.68
C MET A 668 -15.78 -23.90 12.01
N ASP A 669 -15.96 -22.61 12.26
CA ASP A 669 -16.65 -22.14 13.49
C ASP A 669 -18.04 -22.75 13.64
N VAL A 670 -18.78 -22.96 12.56
CA VAL A 670 -20.10 -23.58 12.57
C VAL A 670 -20.07 -25.03 13.07
N GLU A 671 -19.01 -25.78 12.79
CA GLU A 671 -18.90 -27.19 13.18
C GLU A 671 -18.82 -27.37 14.71
N TYR A 672 -18.24 -26.39 15.43
CA TYR A 672 -18.22 -26.43 16.90
C TYR A 672 -19.62 -26.48 17.51
N ALA A 673 -20.61 -25.81 16.89
CA ALA A 673 -21.99 -25.87 17.35
C ALA A 673 -22.56 -27.31 17.19
N PHE A 674 -22.21 -28.02 16.11
CA PHE A 674 -22.58 -29.40 15.90
C PHE A 674 -21.87 -30.37 16.85
N TYR A 675 -20.59 -30.13 17.13
CA TYR A 675 -19.83 -30.97 18.09
C TYR A 675 -20.41 -30.84 19.51
N VAL A 676 -20.76 -29.62 19.93
CA VAL A 676 -21.46 -29.40 21.21
C VAL A 676 -22.83 -30.13 21.19
N PHE A 677 -23.60 -30.01 20.12
CA PHE A 677 -24.87 -30.70 19.97
C PHE A 677 -24.73 -32.23 20.09
N PHE A 678 -23.75 -32.87 19.44
CA PHE A 678 -23.49 -34.29 19.56
C PHE A 678 -23.02 -34.67 20.95
N ALA A 679 -22.21 -33.89 21.60
CA ALA A 679 -21.80 -34.09 22.98
C ALA A 679 -22.98 -34.05 23.93
N LEU A 680 -23.91 -33.10 23.73
CA LEU A 680 -25.15 -33.01 24.50
C LEU A 680 -26.09 -34.20 24.23
N ALA A 681 -26.20 -34.70 22.99
CA ALA A 681 -26.96 -35.88 22.67
C ALA A 681 -26.39 -37.14 23.38
N LEU A 682 -25.07 -37.29 23.39
CA LEU A 682 -24.41 -38.38 24.12
C LEU A 682 -24.65 -38.25 25.62
N LEU A 683 -24.48 -37.04 26.19
CA LEU A 683 -24.75 -36.77 27.60
C LEU A 683 -26.20 -37.11 28.00
N CYS A 684 -27.19 -36.73 27.18
CA CYS A 684 -28.59 -37.04 27.40
C CYS A 684 -28.84 -38.56 27.39
N THR A 685 -28.30 -39.26 26.40
CA THR A 685 -28.43 -40.73 26.26
C THR A 685 -27.84 -41.44 27.49
N LEU A 686 -26.62 -41.11 27.88
CA LEU A 686 -25.97 -41.69 29.05
C LEU A 686 -26.70 -41.38 30.35
N SER A 687 -27.07 -40.11 30.54
CA SER A 687 -27.78 -39.66 31.74
C SER A 687 -29.11 -40.35 31.93
N VAL A 688 -29.91 -40.44 30.86
CA VAL A 688 -31.21 -41.14 30.88
C VAL A 688 -31.03 -42.63 31.23
N SER A 689 -30.02 -43.29 30.63
CA SER A 689 -29.69 -44.68 30.90
C SER A 689 -29.22 -44.95 32.34
N VAL A 690 -28.37 -44.05 32.88
CA VAL A 690 -27.86 -44.10 34.27
C VAL A 690 -29.00 -43.83 35.26
N ALA A 691 -29.83 -42.83 34.99
CA ALA A 691 -30.98 -42.51 35.87
C ALA A 691 -31.93 -43.70 35.97
N GLU A 692 -32.21 -44.38 34.88
CA GLU A 692 -33.10 -45.56 34.91
C GLU A 692 -32.45 -46.72 35.67
N ARG A 693 -31.17 -47.01 35.43
CA ARG A 693 -30.44 -48.03 36.20
C ARG A 693 -30.45 -47.76 37.71
N LEU A 694 -30.30 -46.48 38.13
CA LEU A 694 -30.39 -46.08 39.54
C LEU A 694 -31.81 -46.29 40.11
N ARG A 695 -32.84 -46.08 39.32
CA ARG A 695 -34.24 -46.37 39.70
C ARG A 695 -34.49 -47.87 39.92
N LEU A 696 -33.97 -48.67 38.98
CA LEU A 696 -34.10 -50.16 39.09
C LEU A 696 -33.39 -50.71 40.34
N VAL A 697 -32.32 -50.06 40.81
CA VAL A 697 -31.57 -50.40 42.04
C VAL A 697 -32.17 -49.72 43.29
N GLY A 698 -33.33 -49.05 43.18
CA GLY A 698 -34.01 -48.38 44.29
C GLY A 698 -33.44 -47.04 44.74
N ARG A 699 -32.39 -46.49 44.07
CA ARG A 699 -31.74 -45.22 44.40
C ARG A 699 -32.43 -44.01 43.75
N THR A 700 -33.70 -43.78 44.03
CA THR A 700 -34.53 -42.77 43.37
C THR A 700 -34.06 -41.31 43.59
N ARG A 701 -33.42 -40.97 44.75
CA ARG A 701 -32.84 -39.66 44.98
C ARG A 701 -31.64 -39.40 44.06
N ALA A 702 -30.76 -40.40 43.90
CA ALA A 702 -29.60 -40.28 42.99
C ALA A 702 -30.02 -40.12 41.52
N ALA A 703 -31.08 -40.86 41.11
CA ALA A 703 -31.63 -40.71 39.74
C ALA A 703 -32.17 -39.30 39.48
N ARG A 704 -32.91 -38.69 40.44
CA ARG A 704 -33.37 -37.30 40.30
C ARG A 704 -32.21 -36.28 40.26
N LEU A 705 -31.19 -36.46 41.09
CA LEU A 705 -29.97 -35.61 41.05
C LEU A 705 -29.28 -35.69 39.70
N THR A 706 -29.13 -36.89 39.09
CA THR A 706 -28.55 -37.02 37.77
C THR A 706 -29.34 -36.26 36.70
N GLU A 707 -30.70 -36.40 36.72
CA GLU A 707 -31.54 -35.65 35.78
C GLU A 707 -31.44 -34.13 35.94
N HIS A 708 -31.46 -33.61 37.17
CA HIS A 708 -31.30 -32.17 37.42
C HIS A 708 -29.92 -31.67 37.00
N ALA A 709 -28.84 -32.39 37.31
CA ALA A 709 -27.49 -32.06 36.88
C ALA A 709 -27.36 -32.00 35.36
N THR A 710 -27.97 -33.00 34.66
CA THR A 710 -27.96 -33.00 33.19
C THR A 710 -28.69 -31.81 32.60
N ARG A 711 -29.87 -31.44 33.13
CA ARG A 711 -30.61 -30.25 32.68
C ARG A 711 -29.80 -28.97 32.87
N LEU A 712 -29.13 -28.84 34.01
CA LEU A 712 -28.28 -27.69 34.25
C LEU A 712 -27.07 -27.59 33.34
N VAL A 713 -26.34 -28.73 33.17
CA VAL A 713 -25.18 -28.79 32.28
C VAL A 713 -25.61 -28.52 30.83
N PHE A 714 -26.75 -29.09 30.41
CA PHE A 714 -27.28 -28.84 29.07
C PHE A 714 -27.58 -27.36 28.85
N PHE A 715 -28.30 -26.72 29.76
CA PHE A 715 -28.66 -25.33 29.68
C PHE A 715 -27.40 -24.46 29.62
N LEU A 716 -26.42 -24.65 30.53
CA LEU A 716 -25.17 -23.90 30.54
C LEU A 716 -24.37 -24.06 29.26
N ALA A 717 -24.30 -25.28 28.70
CA ALA A 717 -23.59 -25.51 27.46
C ALA A 717 -24.23 -24.78 26.26
N VAL A 718 -25.57 -24.78 26.18
CA VAL A 718 -26.30 -24.06 25.11
C VAL A 718 -26.07 -22.54 25.25
N VAL A 719 -26.17 -21.98 26.47
CA VAL A 719 -25.92 -20.56 26.69
C VAL A 719 -24.47 -20.20 26.36
N ALA A 720 -23.50 -21.00 26.77
CA ALA A 720 -22.07 -20.76 26.46
C ALA A 720 -21.81 -20.78 24.95
N THR A 721 -22.40 -21.73 24.22
CA THR A 721 -22.27 -21.83 22.74
C THR A 721 -22.90 -20.62 22.06
N ALA A 722 -24.08 -20.18 22.49
CA ALA A 722 -24.75 -19.00 21.96
C ALA A 722 -23.95 -17.72 22.22
N ALA A 723 -23.38 -17.57 23.42
CA ALA A 723 -22.54 -16.44 23.80
C ALA A 723 -21.24 -16.41 22.98
N ALA A 724 -20.59 -17.55 22.78
CA ALA A 724 -19.38 -17.66 21.96
C ALA A 724 -19.66 -17.30 20.49
N GLY A 725 -20.78 -17.76 19.92
CA GLY A 725 -21.23 -17.40 18.58
C GLY A 725 -21.51 -15.89 18.44
N TRP A 726 -22.14 -15.27 19.45
CA TRP A 726 -22.39 -13.82 19.45
C TRP A 726 -21.09 -13.00 19.52
N LEU A 727 -20.14 -13.40 20.36
CA LEU A 727 -18.83 -12.76 20.45
C LEU A 727 -18.00 -12.93 19.18
N GLY A 728 -18.13 -14.09 18.51
CA GLY A 728 -17.50 -14.34 17.20
C GLY A 728 -18.07 -13.46 16.08
N ALA A 729 -19.38 -13.20 16.11
CA ALA A 729 -20.06 -12.32 15.16
C ALA A 729 -19.70 -10.84 15.35
N ALA A 730 -19.34 -10.44 16.58
CA ALA A 730 -18.96 -9.06 16.93
C ALA A 730 -17.49 -8.71 16.60
N ARG A 731 -16.65 -9.71 16.37
CA ARG A 731 -15.24 -9.55 15.91
C ARG A 731 -15.13 -9.59 14.39
#